data_64c6c2b8f2b97168cfb103b337b5a335
#
_entry.id   64c6c2b8f2b97168cfb103b337b5a335
#
_cell.length_a   1.000
_cell.length_b   1.000
_cell.length_c   1.000
_cell.angle_alpha   90.00
_cell.angle_beta   90.00
_cell.angle_gamma   90.00
#
_symmetry.space_group_name_H-M   'P 1'
#
loop_
_entity.id
_entity.type
_entity.pdbx_description
1 polymer ?
#
loop_
_entity_poly.entity_id
_entity_poly.type
_entity_poly.pdbx_seq_one_letter_code
_entity_poly.pdbx_strand_id
1 'polypeptide(L)'
;MKRIALFFAVAVAAIACTPEENVTPELAVVPAESELVLPTEGGELTIQFTTNVDWRAEVKEAEAKEWCSLSPASGKPGENTLKVIALENEGTENRTVTVVLKALELTQEIVVTQLQKDALVLSGKKVFEVAYQGENLEFAVSHNSELKATADVDWITEVKAKAVEESKLTFAVAPNTGEARTGKITFEAGSLKEVVEVKQAAWELVFTVTPEETAKTFAAEGGEYAVTVEANVEYEVTVPENAWLTVADAEGVYTFTAAENTTPASREVEVTIAPKDEKYAEAAVVVKMAQMGAGAKLEVSNKEDKWMPVSASTFEVTVDTNLEVEVSYGWDRENIEPWISYTEAAGVYTFAVAEAGWDLRSAYVYITPVDEAYADLAVDIAVFQNGRANKLWSKEVKTIDGYDPTQKVRLAKYGDYLLLANTTKVYMMDPATGDILQTIPMPEGVAAQNVVVDDANHILIAADAGVSSDFIVYRVDDPANPEPVEFLTYNTGNYNGTDTGNLRVKGDITNNAVLTASVSAGAGGAALMWYVENGELSTWYWTNVPRTGWEVSRLCVAPAGPSLEDGLFWIGYGDTETPALYDLYYVASPTKDAASEWAVSHVTGASWMENFNCISTAEWKGNKYAAYTMGCLFAYDAADAVLLDVNNPAAAKQLYKHAGDGDAAWDWGAGLNNSWTDGGPYSDILLMPTEEALLMVYVDGKYGAMACVAIQ
;
A
#
# COMPACT_ATOMS: atom_id res chain seq x y z
N MET A 1 -18.97 20.16 -28.52
CA MET A 1 -18.72 18.73 -28.76
C MET A 1 -19.06 17.96 -27.48
N LYS A 2 -20.16 17.20 -27.55
CA LYS A 2 -20.67 16.42 -26.39
C LYS A 2 -19.76 15.23 -26.14
N ARG A 3 -19.25 15.07 -24.93
CA ARG A 3 -18.62 13.81 -24.48
C ARG A 3 -19.65 13.00 -23.70
N ILE A 4 -20.04 11.88 -24.26
CA ILE A 4 -20.83 10.82 -23.62
C ILE A 4 -19.85 9.91 -22.90
N ALA A 5 -20.02 9.74 -21.61
CA ALA A 5 -19.32 8.72 -20.84
C ALA A 5 -20.12 7.42 -20.88
N LEU A 6 -19.56 6.39 -21.48
CA LEU A 6 -20.13 5.06 -21.60
C LEU A 6 -19.64 4.21 -20.42
N PHE A 7 -20.52 3.77 -19.54
CA PHE A 7 -20.22 2.77 -18.52
C PHE A 7 -20.44 1.37 -19.11
N PHE A 8 -19.40 0.57 -19.14
CA PHE A 8 -19.48 -0.86 -19.43
C PHE A 8 -19.83 -1.64 -18.17
N ALA A 9 -20.92 -2.36 -18.21
CA ALA A 9 -21.24 -3.38 -17.22
C ALA A 9 -20.81 -4.75 -17.75
N VAL A 10 -20.00 -5.44 -16.99
CA VAL A 10 -19.62 -6.84 -17.24
C VAL A 10 -20.67 -7.73 -16.60
N ALA A 11 -21.34 -8.52 -17.40
CA ALA A 11 -22.26 -9.55 -16.97
C ALA A 11 -21.49 -10.85 -16.71
N VAL A 12 -21.59 -11.38 -15.51
CA VAL A 12 -21.25 -12.78 -15.19
C VAL A 12 -22.55 -13.52 -14.97
N ALA A 13 -22.80 -14.52 -15.79
CA ALA A 13 -23.93 -15.41 -15.65
C ALA A 13 -23.62 -16.51 -14.62
N ALA A 14 -24.44 -16.63 -13.60
CA ALA A 14 -24.55 -17.83 -12.79
C ALA A 14 -26.03 -18.18 -12.63
N ILE A 15 -26.32 -19.44 -12.87
CA ILE A 15 -27.64 -20.03 -12.96
C ILE A 15 -28.17 -20.42 -11.57
N ALA A 16 -29.45 -20.16 -11.39
CA ALA A 16 -30.43 -20.89 -10.60
C ALA A 16 -30.64 -20.50 -9.12
N CYS A 17 -31.92 -20.33 -8.92
CA CYS A 17 -32.75 -20.22 -7.72
C CYS A 17 -33.09 -18.80 -7.33
N THR A 18 -34.30 -18.44 -7.64
CA THR A 18 -34.97 -17.21 -7.30
C THR A 18 -34.91 -16.91 -5.78
N PRO A 19 -34.27 -15.80 -5.45
CA PRO A 19 -34.79 -14.90 -4.43
C PRO A 19 -35.36 -13.68 -5.16
N GLU A 20 -36.35 -13.04 -4.57
CA GLU A 20 -36.83 -11.73 -4.99
C GLU A 20 -35.63 -10.82 -5.27
N GLU A 21 -35.47 -10.38 -6.49
CA GLU A 21 -34.44 -9.40 -6.84
C GLU A 21 -34.73 -8.13 -6.02
N ASN A 22 -33.88 -7.87 -5.05
CA ASN A 22 -33.82 -6.56 -4.42
C ASN A 22 -33.27 -5.59 -5.46
N VAL A 23 -34.16 -5.07 -6.27
CA VAL A 23 -33.84 -3.98 -7.19
C VAL A 23 -33.49 -2.78 -6.34
N THR A 24 -32.24 -2.35 -6.35
CA THR A 24 -31.89 -1.05 -5.75
C THR A 24 -32.68 0.01 -6.53
N PRO A 25 -33.60 0.74 -5.92
CA PRO A 25 -34.40 1.71 -6.62
C PRO A 25 -33.52 2.88 -7.07
N GLU A 26 -33.77 3.36 -8.29
CA GLU A 26 -33.13 4.55 -8.85
C GLU A 26 -34.23 5.54 -9.24
N LEU A 27 -33.98 6.81 -8.98
CA LEU A 27 -34.88 7.90 -9.36
C LEU A 27 -34.02 9.11 -9.72
N ALA A 28 -34.08 9.53 -10.98
CA ALA A 28 -33.36 10.70 -11.48
C ALA A 28 -34.32 11.65 -12.20
N VAL A 29 -34.39 12.86 -11.70
CA VAL A 29 -35.23 13.93 -12.28
C VAL A 29 -34.36 14.86 -13.11
N VAL A 30 -34.83 15.28 -14.29
CA VAL A 30 -34.13 16.15 -15.20
C VAL A 30 -34.95 17.44 -15.44
N PRO A 31 -34.36 18.58 -15.20
CA PRO A 31 -33.10 18.87 -14.50
C PRO A 31 -33.24 18.77 -13.00
N ALA A 32 -32.18 18.35 -12.32
CA ALA A 32 -32.16 18.09 -10.88
C ALA A 32 -32.37 19.34 -10.00
N GLU A 33 -32.12 20.53 -10.53
CA GLU A 33 -32.14 21.81 -9.80
C GLU A 33 -32.66 22.95 -10.70
N SER A 34 -33.95 23.04 -10.98
CA SER A 34 -34.56 24.27 -11.47
C SER A 34 -35.86 24.54 -10.75
N GLU A 35 -36.03 25.76 -10.30
CA GLU A 35 -37.30 26.23 -9.82
C GLU A 35 -38.29 26.23 -10.97
N LEU A 36 -39.24 25.34 -10.92
CA LEU A 36 -40.25 25.20 -11.98
C LEU A 36 -41.35 26.23 -11.74
N VAL A 37 -41.58 27.07 -12.75
CA VAL A 37 -42.49 28.20 -12.64
C VAL A 37 -43.64 28.06 -13.64
N LEU A 38 -44.86 28.21 -13.16
CA LEU A 38 -46.09 28.32 -13.95
C LEU A 38 -46.54 29.77 -13.99
N PRO A 39 -47.11 30.21 -15.10
CA PRO A 39 -47.66 31.57 -15.20
C PRO A 39 -48.94 31.71 -14.36
N THR A 40 -49.38 32.94 -14.14
CA THR A 40 -50.59 33.26 -13.38
C THR A 40 -51.81 32.53 -13.91
N GLU A 41 -51.94 32.45 -15.22
CA GLU A 41 -53.10 31.82 -15.91
C GLU A 41 -53.15 30.31 -15.67
N GLY A 42 -52.16 29.75 -15.03
CA GLY A 42 -52.03 28.29 -14.87
C GLY A 42 -51.49 27.62 -16.13
N GLY A 43 -51.87 26.40 -16.33
CA GLY A 43 -51.40 25.62 -17.49
C GLY A 43 -50.72 24.33 -17.12
N GLU A 44 -49.99 23.80 -18.05
CA GLU A 44 -49.29 22.53 -17.89
C GLU A 44 -47.75 22.74 -17.84
N LEU A 45 -47.10 22.15 -16.86
CA LEU A 45 -45.65 22.08 -16.76
C LEU A 45 -45.22 20.61 -16.77
N THR A 46 -44.16 20.29 -17.46
CA THR A 46 -43.71 18.92 -17.65
C THR A 46 -42.42 18.66 -16.90
N ILE A 47 -42.43 17.62 -16.06
CA ILE A 47 -41.24 17.08 -15.35
C ILE A 47 -40.87 15.78 -16.01
N GLN A 48 -39.63 15.66 -16.47
CA GLN A 48 -39.08 14.45 -17.02
C GLN A 48 -38.18 13.76 -15.95
N PHE A 49 -38.27 12.46 -15.85
CA PHE A 49 -37.47 11.68 -14.93
C PHE A 49 -37.36 10.23 -15.39
N THR A 50 -36.40 9.55 -14.85
CA THR A 50 -36.17 8.12 -15.07
C THR A 50 -36.21 7.37 -13.73
N THR A 51 -36.75 6.16 -13.75
CA THR A 51 -36.75 5.26 -12.61
C THR A 51 -36.76 3.81 -13.07
N ASN A 52 -36.16 2.94 -12.29
CA ASN A 52 -36.12 1.50 -12.56
C ASN A 52 -37.18 0.70 -11.79
N VAL A 53 -38.08 1.38 -11.08
CA VAL A 53 -39.16 0.77 -10.29
C VAL A 53 -40.48 1.50 -10.55
N ASP A 54 -41.57 0.91 -10.14
CA ASP A 54 -42.90 1.57 -10.19
C ASP A 54 -42.87 2.86 -9.35
N TRP A 55 -43.45 3.89 -9.88
CA TRP A 55 -43.44 5.20 -9.24
C TRP A 55 -44.84 5.78 -9.06
N ARG A 56 -44.93 6.71 -8.14
CA ARG A 56 -46.12 7.55 -7.93
C ARG A 56 -45.71 8.97 -7.61
N ALA A 57 -46.57 9.87 -8.01
CA ALA A 57 -46.45 11.30 -7.68
C ALA A 57 -47.67 11.77 -6.91
N GLU A 58 -47.44 12.61 -5.95
CA GLU A 58 -48.49 13.23 -5.18
C GLU A 58 -48.19 14.71 -4.90
N VAL A 59 -49.22 15.50 -4.74
CA VAL A 59 -49.08 16.86 -4.22
C VAL A 59 -49.00 16.77 -2.71
N LYS A 60 -47.97 17.36 -2.11
CA LYS A 60 -47.68 17.31 -0.70
C LYS A 60 -48.67 18.09 0.13
N GLU A 61 -48.95 19.31 -0.27
CA GLU A 61 -49.81 20.23 0.44
C GLU A 61 -51.28 19.91 0.11
N ALA A 62 -52.09 19.69 1.16
CA ALA A 62 -53.47 19.31 0.96
C ALA A 62 -54.30 20.42 0.25
N GLU A 63 -54.03 21.66 0.58
CA GLU A 63 -54.64 22.84 -0.03
C GLU A 63 -54.29 23.06 -1.49
N ALA A 64 -53.06 22.64 -1.87
CA ALA A 64 -52.61 22.80 -3.26
C ALA A 64 -53.35 21.85 -4.24
N LYS A 65 -53.96 20.78 -3.74
CA LYS A 65 -54.79 19.86 -4.54
C LYS A 65 -56.05 20.47 -5.12
N GLU A 66 -56.49 21.59 -4.58
CA GLU A 66 -57.65 22.32 -5.11
C GLU A 66 -57.33 23.05 -6.41
N TRP A 67 -56.06 23.41 -6.62
CA TRP A 67 -55.63 24.17 -7.76
C TRP A 67 -54.54 23.52 -8.61
N CYS A 68 -53.92 22.43 -8.12
CA CYS A 68 -52.86 21.71 -8.80
C CYS A 68 -53.16 20.20 -8.84
N SER A 69 -53.01 19.63 -10.02
CA SER A 69 -53.17 18.20 -10.26
C SER A 69 -52.00 17.63 -11.04
N LEU A 70 -51.83 16.33 -10.91
CA LEU A 70 -50.71 15.59 -11.54
C LEU A 70 -51.23 14.55 -12.54
N SER A 71 -50.61 14.46 -13.71
CA SER A 71 -51.00 13.47 -14.73
C SER A 71 -49.82 12.96 -15.56
N PRO A 72 -49.59 11.63 -15.63
CA PRO A 72 -50.19 10.60 -14.76
C PRO A 72 -49.58 10.68 -13.35
N ALA A 73 -50.33 10.27 -12.32
CA ALA A 73 -49.87 10.30 -10.93
C ALA A 73 -49.11 9.02 -10.52
N SER A 74 -48.95 8.07 -11.42
CA SER A 74 -48.15 6.86 -11.22
C SER A 74 -47.78 6.24 -12.56
N GLY A 75 -46.76 5.42 -12.60
CA GLY A 75 -46.33 4.75 -13.81
C GLY A 75 -45.36 3.60 -13.57
N LYS A 76 -44.80 3.12 -14.65
CA LYS A 76 -43.89 1.97 -14.71
C LYS A 76 -42.44 2.41 -14.84
N PRO A 77 -41.46 1.52 -14.59
CA PRO A 77 -40.06 1.78 -14.84
C PRO A 77 -39.79 2.30 -16.27
N GLY A 78 -38.79 3.14 -16.40
CA GLY A 78 -38.35 3.72 -17.67
C GLY A 78 -38.22 5.23 -17.62
N GLU A 79 -38.16 5.84 -18.81
CA GLU A 79 -38.27 7.29 -18.99
C GLU A 79 -39.70 7.70 -18.80
N ASN A 80 -39.96 8.64 -17.94
CA ASN A 80 -41.30 9.05 -17.56
C ASN A 80 -41.45 10.57 -17.68
N THR A 81 -42.69 10.97 -17.95
CA THR A 81 -43.07 12.35 -18.03
C THR A 81 -44.26 12.58 -17.11
N LEU A 82 -44.11 13.49 -16.17
CA LEU A 82 -45.16 13.93 -15.26
C LEU A 82 -45.60 15.34 -15.62
N LYS A 83 -46.85 15.54 -15.87
CA LYS A 83 -47.43 16.86 -16.04
C LYS A 83 -47.95 17.36 -14.69
N VAL A 84 -47.56 18.57 -14.35
CA VAL A 84 -48.15 19.37 -13.28
C VAL A 84 -49.11 20.36 -13.92
N ILE A 85 -50.36 20.26 -13.58
CA ILE A 85 -51.43 21.05 -14.17
C ILE A 85 -52.00 21.97 -13.10
N ALA A 86 -51.92 23.27 -13.31
CA ALA A 86 -52.42 24.25 -12.33
C ALA A 86 -53.56 25.10 -12.91
N LEU A 87 -54.52 25.41 -12.07
CA LEU A 87 -55.55 26.42 -12.36
C LEU A 87 -54.96 27.83 -12.22
N GLU A 88 -55.65 28.84 -12.76
CA GLU A 88 -55.29 30.26 -12.62
C GLU A 88 -55.05 30.63 -11.14
N ASN A 89 -53.99 31.40 -10.87
CA ASN A 89 -53.73 31.98 -9.58
C ASN A 89 -54.39 33.36 -9.47
N GLU A 90 -55.55 33.37 -8.88
CA GLU A 90 -56.27 34.62 -8.65
C GLU A 90 -55.73 35.42 -7.44
N GLY A 91 -54.73 34.86 -6.74
CA GLY A 91 -54.15 35.48 -5.55
C GLY A 91 -53.16 36.59 -5.86
N THR A 92 -52.86 37.38 -4.86
CA THR A 92 -51.90 38.50 -4.93
C THR A 92 -50.48 38.07 -4.54
N GLU A 93 -50.28 36.82 -4.28
CA GLU A 93 -48.98 36.24 -3.94
C GLU A 93 -48.67 35.00 -4.79
N ASN A 94 -47.40 34.77 -5.04
CA ASN A 94 -46.99 33.53 -5.65
C ASN A 94 -47.43 32.37 -4.75
N ARG A 95 -47.90 31.30 -5.36
CA ARG A 95 -48.22 30.09 -4.62
C ARG A 95 -47.29 28.96 -5.06
N THR A 96 -46.96 28.14 -4.13
CA THR A 96 -46.05 27.00 -4.36
C THR A 96 -46.75 25.68 -4.10
N VAL A 97 -46.31 24.67 -4.82
CA VAL A 97 -46.72 23.29 -4.57
C VAL A 97 -45.49 22.38 -4.62
N THR A 98 -45.42 21.49 -3.69
CA THR A 98 -44.38 20.47 -3.69
C THR A 98 -44.93 19.16 -4.30
N VAL A 99 -44.38 18.79 -5.42
CA VAL A 99 -44.63 17.49 -6.04
C VAL A 99 -43.69 16.48 -5.44
N VAL A 100 -44.22 15.48 -4.77
CA VAL A 100 -43.46 14.38 -4.18
C VAL A 100 -43.50 13.23 -5.15
N LEU A 101 -42.36 12.93 -5.75
CA LEU A 101 -42.19 11.78 -6.61
C LEU A 101 -41.55 10.64 -5.78
N LYS A 102 -42.22 9.50 -5.72
CA LYS A 102 -41.82 8.35 -4.93
C LYS A 102 -41.58 7.14 -5.83
N ALA A 103 -40.47 6.48 -5.62
CA ALA A 103 -40.08 5.24 -6.27
C ALA A 103 -39.54 4.28 -5.20
N LEU A 104 -40.42 3.44 -4.66
CA LEU A 104 -40.16 2.67 -3.44
C LEU A 104 -39.71 3.56 -2.27
N GLU A 105 -38.49 3.34 -1.76
CA GLU A 105 -37.94 4.12 -0.64
C GLU A 105 -37.37 5.48 -1.09
N LEU A 106 -37.16 5.67 -2.38
CA LEU A 106 -36.66 6.94 -2.89
C LEU A 106 -37.78 7.96 -3.01
N THR A 107 -37.49 9.15 -2.54
CA THR A 107 -38.42 10.27 -2.62
C THR A 107 -37.67 11.49 -3.12
N GLN A 108 -38.21 12.13 -4.15
CA GLN A 108 -37.73 13.41 -4.66
C GLN A 108 -38.84 14.43 -4.50
N GLU A 109 -38.55 15.51 -3.83
CA GLU A 109 -39.44 16.66 -3.73
C GLU A 109 -39.07 17.70 -4.80
N ILE A 110 -40.06 18.17 -5.54
CA ILE A 110 -39.90 19.16 -6.64
C ILE A 110 -40.86 20.29 -6.33
N VAL A 111 -40.31 21.46 -6.12
CA VAL A 111 -41.11 22.66 -5.88
C VAL A 111 -41.51 23.32 -7.20
N VAL A 112 -42.78 23.56 -7.32
CA VAL A 112 -43.35 24.32 -8.47
C VAL A 112 -43.97 25.60 -7.93
N THR A 113 -43.54 26.71 -8.45
CA THR A 113 -44.07 28.04 -8.11
C THR A 113 -45.04 28.52 -9.20
N GLN A 114 -46.23 28.94 -8.83
CA GLN A 114 -47.10 29.65 -9.74
C GLN A 114 -47.09 31.13 -9.43
N LEU A 115 -46.92 31.92 -10.47
CA LEU A 115 -46.80 33.35 -10.35
C LEU A 115 -48.09 34.01 -9.96
N GLN A 116 -48.00 35.08 -9.22
CA GLN A 116 -49.09 36.05 -8.96
C GLN A 116 -49.23 37.02 -10.13
N LYS A 117 -50.14 37.94 -10.04
CA LYS A 117 -50.46 38.91 -11.08
C LYS A 117 -49.30 39.88 -11.40
N ASP A 118 -48.48 40.19 -10.42
CA ASP A 118 -47.21 40.95 -10.56
C ASP A 118 -46.08 40.02 -10.10
N ALA A 119 -45.68 39.11 -10.96
CA ALA A 119 -44.69 38.10 -10.58
C ALA A 119 -43.33 38.42 -11.17
N LEU A 120 -42.33 38.25 -10.35
CA LEU A 120 -40.94 38.31 -10.74
C LEU A 120 -40.21 37.15 -10.06
N VAL A 121 -39.77 36.18 -10.85
CA VAL A 121 -38.97 35.05 -10.35
C VAL A 121 -37.68 35.00 -11.12
N LEU A 122 -36.59 35.16 -10.39
CA LEU A 122 -35.26 35.03 -10.91
C LEU A 122 -34.76 33.61 -10.55
N SER A 123 -34.56 32.78 -11.57
CA SER A 123 -34.07 31.44 -11.41
C SER A 123 -32.57 31.40 -11.16
N GLY A 124 -32.09 30.60 -10.18
CA GLY A 124 -30.70 30.37 -9.92
C GLY A 124 -30.12 31.10 -8.71
N LYS A 125 -28.82 31.33 -8.75
CA LYS A 125 -28.05 31.90 -7.65
C LYS A 125 -28.36 33.39 -7.46
N LYS A 126 -28.36 33.84 -6.21
CA LYS A 126 -28.47 35.26 -5.85
C LYS A 126 -27.09 35.91 -5.56
N VAL A 127 -26.04 35.11 -5.55
CA VAL A 127 -24.67 35.57 -5.40
C VAL A 127 -23.81 34.88 -6.46
N PHE A 128 -23.09 35.65 -7.22
CA PHE A 128 -22.13 35.18 -8.22
C PHE A 128 -20.73 35.59 -7.78
N GLU A 129 -19.84 34.60 -7.77
CA GLU A 129 -18.42 34.84 -7.59
C GLU A 129 -17.76 34.78 -8.96
N VAL A 130 -17.21 35.89 -9.38
CA VAL A 130 -16.62 36.11 -10.70
C VAL A 130 -15.12 36.32 -10.57
N ALA A 131 -14.36 35.65 -11.41
CA ALA A 131 -12.93 35.85 -11.48
C ALA A 131 -12.58 37.27 -11.96
N TYR A 132 -11.36 37.71 -11.70
CA TYR A 132 -10.94 39.07 -12.09
C TYR A 132 -11.02 39.32 -13.60
N GLN A 133 -10.91 38.29 -14.42
CA GLN A 133 -11.04 38.42 -15.90
C GLN A 133 -12.41 38.88 -16.35
N GLY A 134 -13.39 38.76 -15.48
CA GLY A 134 -14.78 39.00 -15.82
C GLY A 134 -15.41 37.86 -16.63
N GLU A 135 -16.69 37.90 -16.75
CA GLU A 135 -17.46 36.94 -17.55
C GLU A 135 -18.85 37.48 -17.85
N ASN A 136 -19.56 36.77 -18.70
CA ASN A 136 -20.97 37.09 -18.95
C ASN A 136 -21.85 36.25 -18.00
N LEU A 137 -22.71 36.91 -17.26
CA LEU A 137 -23.71 36.30 -16.39
C LEU A 137 -25.05 36.24 -17.11
N GLU A 138 -25.62 35.07 -17.24
CA GLU A 138 -26.93 34.86 -17.87
C GLU A 138 -28.01 34.67 -16.81
N PHE A 139 -29.11 35.35 -16.95
CA PHE A 139 -30.25 35.31 -16.06
C PHE A 139 -31.51 34.89 -16.79
N ALA A 140 -32.15 33.84 -16.31
CA ALA A 140 -33.48 33.47 -16.72
C ALA A 140 -34.48 34.11 -15.74
N VAL A 141 -35.27 35.03 -16.25
CA VAL A 141 -36.22 35.81 -15.46
C VAL A 141 -37.64 35.51 -15.93
N SER A 142 -38.45 34.97 -15.05
CA SER A 142 -39.88 34.79 -15.32
C SER A 142 -40.64 35.96 -14.71
N HIS A 143 -41.37 36.67 -15.51
CA HIS A 143 -42.14 37.83 -15.07
C HIS A 143 -43.41 37.96 -15.92
N ASN A 144 -44.39 38.71 -15.41
CA ASN A 144 -45.65 38.97 -16.08
C ASN A 144 -45.97 40.46 -16.17
N SER A 145 -45.04 41.29 -15.76
CA SER A 145 -45.06 42.76 -15.91
C SER A 145 -43.83 43.25 -16.65
N GLU A 146 -43.75 44.49 -17.07
CA GLU A 146 -42.56 45.05 -17.74
C GLU A 146 -41.32 44.87 -16.86
N LEU A 147 -40.33 44.16 -17.39
CA LEU A 147 -39.07 43.88 -16.69
C LEU A 147 -38.05 44.98 -16.94
N LYS A 148 -37.50 45.50 -15.88
CA LYS A 148 -36.34 46.38 -15.90
C LYS A 148 -35.20 45.74 -15.09
N ALA A 149 -34.01 45.64 -15.70
CA ALA A 149 -32.83 45.17 -15.02
C ALA A 149 -31.76 46.27 -15.06
N THR A 150 -31.14 46.55 -13.92
CA THR A 150 -30.13 47.60 -13.78
C THR A 150 -28.99 47.14 -12.86
N ALA A 151 -27.78 47.41 -13.25
CA ALA A 151 -26.62 47.28 -12.36
C ALA A 151 -26.38 48.59 -11.61
N ASP A 152 -25.94 48.50 -10.38
CA ASP A 152 -25.59 49.65 -9.52
C ASP A 152 -24.15 50.17 -9.71
N VAL A 153 -23.40 49.50 -10.57
CA VAL A 153 -21.98 49.76 -10.86
C VAL A 153 -21.76 49.80 -12.38
N ASP A 154 -20.77 50.54 -12.83
CA ASP A 154 -20.42 50.74 -14.22
C ASP A 154 -19.68 49.56 -14.88
N TRP A 155 -19.07 48.71 -14.07
CA TRP A 155 -18.35 47.54 -14.53
C TRP A 155 -19.21 46.30 -14.73
N ILE A 156 -20.51 46.38 -14.47
CA ILE A 156 -21.52 45.39 -14.86
C ILE A 156 -22.46 46.03 -15.86
N THR A 157 -22.48 45.54 -17.08
CA THR A 157 -23.29 46.13 -18.13
C THR A 157 -24.20 45.11 -18.81
N GLU A 158 -25.42 45.51 -19.10
CA GLU A 158 -26.35 44.68 -19.87
C GLU A 158 -25.87 44.51 -21.30
N VAL A 159 -25.82 43.27 -21.77
CA VAL A 159 -25.52 42.94 -23.16
C VAL A 159 -26.81 42.86 -23.94
N LYS A 160 -27.09 43.88 -24.76
CA LYS A 160 -28.31 43.92 -25.59
C LYS A 160 -28.21 42.93 -26.75
N ALA A 161 -28.98 41.83 -26.67
CA ALA A 161 -29.10 40.89 -27.77
C ALA A 161 -29.89 41.49 -28.95
N LYS A 162 -29.43 41.20 -30.17
CA LYS A 162 -30.10 41.68 -31.41
C LYS A 162 -31.36 40.89 -31.80
N ALA A 163 -31.80 39.91 -31.03
CA ALA A 163 -32.97 39.08 -31.32
C ALA A 163 -33.88 38.98 -30.09
N VAL A 164 -35.15 39.20 -30.31
CA VAL A 164 -36.20 39.08 -29.30
C VAL A 164 -36.52 37.61 -29.13
N GLU A 165 -35.98 36.99 -28.07
CA GLU A 165 -36.61 35.82 -27.44
C GLU A 165 -36.65 36.06 -25.94
N GLU A 166 -37.82 35.83 -25.38
CA GLU A 166 -38.25 36.12 -24.02
C GLU A 166 -37.30 35.57 -22.94
N SER A 167 -37.06 36.40 -21.94
CA SER A 167 -36.64 35.97 -20.58
C SER A 167 -35.17 35.65 -20.34
N LYS A 168 -34.25 35.88 -21.27
CA LYS A 168 -32.83 35.77 -20.98
C LYS A 168 -32.15 37.13 -21.01
N LEU A 169 -31.65 37.57 -19.87
CA LEU A 169 -30.81 38.76 -19.74
C LEU A 169 -29.37 38.38 -19.54
N THR A 170 -28.47 39.02 -20.23
CA THR A 170 -27.05 38.82 -20.09
C THR A 170 -26.39 40.08 -19.56
N PHE A 171 -25.61 39.98 -18.55
CA PHE A 171 -24.77 41.06 -18.02
C PHE A 171 -23.30 40.70 -18.18
N ALA A 172 -22.56 41.56 -18.82
CA ALA A 172 -21.11 41.46 -18.92
C ALA A 172 -20.47 42.07 -17.66
N VAL A 173 -19.68 41.31 -16.99
CA VAL A 173 -18.81 41.77 -15.90
C VAL A 173 -17.45 42.09 -16.49
N ALA A 174 -17.08 43.38 -16.46
CA ALA A 174 -15.81 43.84 -17.00
C ALA A 174 -14.61 43.33 -16.16
N PRO A 175 -13.43 43.15 -16.75
CA PRO A 175 -12.25 42.78 -16.02
C PRO A 175 -11.97 43.71 -14.83
N ASN A 176 -11.54 43.17 -13.73
CA ASN A 176 -11.09 43.90 -12.54
C ASN A 176 -9.57 44.03 -12.57
N THR A 177 -9.07 45.22 -12.43
CA THR A 177 -7.64 45.52 -12.37
C THR A 177 -7.20 46.03 -10.99
N GLY A 178 -8.06 45.92 -9.98
CA GLY A 178 -7.83 46.39 -8.61
C GLY A 178 -8.22 45.37 -7.55
N GLU A 179 -8.58 45.92 -6.41
CA GLU A 179 -9.06 45.11 -5.27
C GLU A 179 -10.38 44.40 -5.56
N ALA A 180 -10.70 43.40 -4.77
CA ALA A 180 -11.98 42.70 -4.87
C ALA A 180 -13.13 43.70 -4.75
N ARG A 181 -14.13 43.55 -5.59
CA ARG A 181 -15.26 44.48 -5.66
C ARG A 181 -16.59 43.76 -5.69
N THR A 182 -17.62 44.47 -5.28
CA THR A 182 -18.99 43.94 -5.24
C THR A 182 -19.91 44.89 -5.92
N GLY A 183 -20.81 44.38 -6.76
CA GLY A 183 -21.89 45.12 -7.40
C GLY A 183 -23.18 44.36 -7.29
N LYS A 184 -24.27 45.02 -7.62
CA LYS A 184 -25.60 44.42 -7.58
C LYS A 184 -26.33 44.64 -8.89
N ILE A 185 -27.04 43.63 -9.32
CA ILE A 185 -27.99 43.69 -10.42
C ILE A 185 -29.38 43.62 -9.81
N THR A 186 -30.18 44.60 -10.13
CA THR A 186 -31.55 44.72 -9.65
C THR A 186 -32.52 44.44 -10.78
N PHE A 187 -33.42 43.50 -10.58
CA PHE A 187 -34.52 43.17 -11.49
C PHE A 187 -35.81 43.70 -10.85
N GLU A 188 -36.60 44.47 -11.65
CA GLU A 188 -37.86 45.05 -11.21
C GLU A 188 -38.93 44.69 -12.21
N ALA A 189 -40.08 44.21 -11.73
CA ALA A 189 -41.25 43.95 -12.54
C ALA A 189 -42.51 44.32 -11.73
N GLY A 190 -43.25 45.33 -12.19
CA GLY A 190 -44.37 45.89 -11.42
C GLY A 190 -43.89 46.42 -10.05
N SER A 191 -44.48 45.93 -9.00
CA SER A 191 -44.10 46.29 -7.62
C SER A 191 -42.98 45.39 -7.02
N LEU A 192 -42.55 44.37 -7.74
CA LEU A 192 -41.62 43.37 -7.26
C LEU A 192 -40.18 43.71 -7.62
N LYS A 193 -39.27 43.35 -6.73
CA LYS A 193 -37.86 43.62 -6.89
C LYS A 193 -37.02 42.42 -6.40
N GLU A 194 -36.10 41.97 -7.24
CA GLU A 194 -35.11 40.98 -6.95
C GLU A 194 -33.70 41.53 -7.13
N VAL A 195 -32.78 41.14 -6.28
CA VAL A 195 -31.41 41.64 -6.31
C VAL A 195 -30.43 40.46 -6.32
N VAL A 196 -29.47 40.54 -7.22
CA VAL A 196 -28.34 39.62 -7.30
C VAL A 196 -27.07 40.37 -6.93
N GLU A 197 -26.27 39.76 -6.09
CA GLU A 197 -24.95 40.25 -5.72
C GLU A 197 -23.89 39.62 -6.62
N VAL A 198 -23.00 40.42 -7.17
CA VAL A 198 -21.85 39.97 -7.96
C VAL A 198 -20.60 40.38 -7.22
N LYS A 199 -19.85 39.36 -6.78
CA LYS A 199 -18.53 39.53 -6.10
C LYS A 199 -17.45 39.17 -7.09
N GLN A 200 -16.62 40.15 -7.42
CA GLN A 200 -15.52 39.94 -8.34
C GLN A 200 -14.20 39.92 -7.58
N ALA A 201 -13.42 38.89 -7.84
CA ALA A 201 -12.10 38.73 -7.22
C ALA A 201 -11.19 39.93 -7.54
N ALA A 202 -10.24 40.17 -6.64
CA ALA A 202 -9.17 41.11 -6.91
C ALA A 202 -8.34 40.62 -8.09
N TRP A 203 -7.75 41.55 -8.78
CA TRP A 203 -6.75 41.23 -9.79
C TRP A 203 -5.54 40.52 -9.11
N GLU A 204 -5.17 39.41 -9.66
CA GLU A 204 -3.97 38.70 -9.21
C GLU A 204 -2.93 38.69 -10.33
N LEU A 205 -1.70 38.91 -9.94
CA LEU A 205 -0.60 38.80 -10.87
C LEU A 205 -0.47 37.33 -11.32
N VAL A 206 -0.60 37.12 -12.62
CA VAL A 206 -0.18 35.86 -13.26
C VAL A 206 1.13 36.18 -13.99
N PHE A 207 2.18 35.62 -13.51
CA PHE A 207 3.49 35.70 -14.15
C PHE A 207 4.24 34.42 -13.86
N THR A 208 4.22 33.46 -14.78
CA THR A 208 4.88 32.18 -14.65
C THR A 208 5.80 31.93 -15.82
N VAL A 209 6.93 31.38 -15.54
CA VAL A 209 7.95 31.02 -16.52
C VAL A 209 8.15 29.51 -16.43
N THR A 210 7.94 28.80 -17.53
CA THR A 210 8.03 27.34 -17.59
C THR A 210 9.04 26.92 -18.66
N PRO A 211 9.98 26.03 -18.35
CA PRO A 211 10.21 25.37 -17.05
C PRO A 211 10.74 26.35 -15.98
N GLU A 212 10.53 26.02 -14.69
CA GLU A 212 10.96 26.83 -13.54
C GLU A 212 12.48 26.76 -13.28
N GLU A 213 13.23 26.21 -14.20
CA GLU A 213 14.68 26.09 -14.11
C GLU A 213 15.36 27.47 -14.20
N THR A 214 16.17 27.77 -13.21
CA THR A 214 16.94 29.03 -13.17
C THR A 214 18.31 28.92 -13.84
N ALA A 215 18.67 27.76 -14.36
CA ALA A 215 19.91 27.52 -15.09
C ALA A 215 19.72 26.53 -16.23
N LYS A 216 20.37 26.80 -17.34
CA LYS A 216 20.45 25.92 -18.52
C LYS A 216 21.87 25.89 -19.06
N THR A 217 22.39 24.68 -19.24
CA THR A 217 23.70 24.51 -19.91
C THR A 217 23.50 23.87 -21.30
N PHE A 218 24.06 24.51 -22.29
CA PHE A 218 24.15 23.98 -23.67
C PHE A 218 25.46 23.23 -23.87
N ALA A 219 25.41 22.21 -24.70
CA ALA A 219 26.63 21.59 -25.23
C ALA A 219 27.43 22.58 -26.10
N ALA A 220 28.66 22.25 -26.39
CA ALA A 220 29.50 23.10 -27.22
C ALA A 220 28.94 23.34 -28.62
N GLU A 221 28.27 22.33 -29.18
CA GLU A 221 27.62 22.38 -30.50
C GLU A 221 26.43 23.36 -30.53
N GLY A 222 26.02 23.85 -29.37
CA GLY A 222 24.86 24.71 -29.24
C GLY A 222 23.59 23.90 -29.00
N GLY A 223 22.47 24.52 -29.34
CA GLY A 223 21.15 23.90 -29.19
C GLY A 223 20.05 24.91 -28.91
N GLU A 224 18.89 24.40 -28.69
CA GLU A 224 17.70 25.20 -28.41
C GLU A 224 17.15 24.93 -27.03
N TYR A 225 16.59 25.97 -26.41
CA TYR A 225 15.90 25.89 -25.14
C TYR A 225 14.68 26.79 -25.17
N ALA A 226 13.52 26.22 -25.00
CA ALA A 226 12.27 26.95 -25.03
C ALA A 226 11.77 27.26 -23.61
N VAL A 227 11.34 28.50 -23.44
CA VAL A 227 10.73 29.00 -22.21
C VAL A 227 9.39 29.59 -22.55
N THR A 228 8.35 29.15 -21.89
CA THR A 228 7.00 29.69 -22.03
C THR A 228 6.71 30.66 -20.91
N VAL A 229 6.26 31.86 -21.26
CA VAL A 229 5.84 32.88 -20.29
C VAL A 229 4.32 33.03 -20.35
N GLU A 230 3.67 32.74 -19.24
CA GLU A 230 2.25 33.02 -19.07
C GLU A 230 2.13 34.26 -18.16
N ALA A 231 1.60 35.34 -18.71
CA ALA A 231 1.48 36.62 -18.00
C ALA A 231 0.17 37.35 -18.33
N ASN A 232 -0.36 38.02 -17.33
CA ASN A 232 -1.47 38.94 -17.48
C ASN A 232 -1.03 40.42 -17.40
N VAL A 233 0.27 40.66 -17.43
CA VAL A 233 0.91 41.99 -17.46
C VAL A 233 1.89 42.05 -18.64
N GLU A 234 2.22 43.26 -19.05
CA GLU A 234 3.31 43.46 -20.00
C GLU A 234 4.63 43.09 -19.35
N TYR A 235 5.46 42.37 -20.08
CA TYR A 235 6.76 41.96 -19.66
C TYR A 235 7.79 42.13 -20.76
N GLU A 236 9.06 41.93 -20.41
CA GLU A 236 10.15 41.93 -21.37
C GLU A 236 11.12 40.78 -21.06
N VAL A 237 11.75 40.27 -22.08
CA VAL A 237 12.85 39.31 -22.01
C VAL A 237 14.12 40.01 -22.42
N THR A 238 15.00 40.19 -21.44
CA THR A 238 16.29 40.88 -21.65
C THR A 238 17.41 39.87 -21.74
N VAL A 239 18.01 39.80 -22.91
CA VAL A 239 19.24 39.04 -23.15
C VAL A 239 20.37 40.07 -23.26
N PRO A 240 21.37 40.04 -22.39
CA PRO A 240 22.53 40.93 -22.51
C PRO A 240 23.23 40.78 -23.84
N GLU A 241 23.89 41.84 -24.33
CA GLU A 241 24.59 41.81 -25.59
C GLU A 241 25.68 40.69 -25.57
N ASN A 242 25.49 39.72 -26.40
CA ASN A 242 26.42 38.61 -26.61
C ASN A 242 26.28 38.07 -28.03
N ALA A 243 27.29 37.37 -28.50
CA ALA A 243 27.36 36.89 -29.89
C ALA A 243 26.92 35.41 -30.04
N TRP A 244 26.57 34.73 -28.94
CA TRP A 244 26.37 33.30 -28.98
C TRP A 244 24.93 32.82 -28.64
N LEU A 245 24.16 33.65 -27.96
CA LEU A 245 22.80 33.31 -27.59
C LEU A 245 21.82 34.28 -28.28
N THR A 246 20.92 33.76 -29.06
CA THR A 246 19.83 34.52 -29.68
C THR A 246 18.47 34.06 -29.13
N VAL A 247 17.47 34.93 -29.19
CA VAL A 247 16.12 34.61 -28.76
C VAL A 247 15.12 34.93 -29.86
N ALA A 248 14.18 34.02 -30.07
CA ALA A 248 13.01 34.22 -30.92
C ALA A 248 11.74 34.10 -30.08
N ASP A 249 10.77 34.97 -30.31
CA ASP A 249 9.48 34.97 -29.66
C ASP A 249 8.40 34.45 -30.61
N ALA A 250 7.59 33.55 -30.13
CA ALA A 250 6.40 33.05 -30.81
C ALA A 250 5.25 32.90 -29.80
N GLU A 251 4.42 33.93 -29.72
CA GLU A 251 3.20 33.95 -28.87
C GLU A 251 3.48 33.60 -27.41
N GLY A 252 4.54 34.16 -26.81
CA GLY A 252 4.94 33.94 -25.42
C GLY A 252 5.81 32.71 -25.21
N VAL A 253 6.20 32.01 -26.26
CA VAL A 253 7.22 30.98 -26.24
C VAL A 253 8.53 31.56 -26.73
N TYR A 254 9.50 31.68 -25.86
CA TYR A 254 10.84 32.22 -26.15
C TYR A 254 11.77 31.04 -26.40
N THR A 255 12.21 30.91 -27.65
CA THR A 255 13.21 29.91 -28.02
C THR A 255 14.59 30.55 -28.02
N PHE A 256 15.42 30.15 -27.07
CA PHE A 256 16.82 30.53 -26.99
C PHE A 256 17.66 29.57 -27.82
N THR A 257 18.39 30.09 -28.78
CA THR A 257 19.28 29.30 -29.61
C THR A 257 20.74 29.66 -29.33
N ALA A 258 21.48 28.72 -28.80
CA ALA A 258 22.92 28.85 -28.59
C ALA A 258 23.71 28.45 -29.86
N ALA A 259 24.51 29.36 -30.37
CA ALA A 259 25.43 29.06 -31.44
C ALA A 259 26.58 28.15 -30.93
N GLU A 260 27.23 27.39 -31.84
CA GLU A 260 28.38 26.57 -31.48
C GLU A 260 29.44 27.36 -30.71
N ASN A 261 29.93 26.79 -29.62
CA ASN A 261 31.08 27.33 -28.89
C ASN A 261 32.35 26.64 -29.36
N THR A 262 33.05 27.30 -30.26
CA THR A 262 34.31 26.80 -30.78
C THR A 262 35.48 27.08 -29.84
N THR A 263 35.26 27.74 -28.70
CA THR A 263 36.33 28.03 -27.74
C THR A 263 36.38 26.93 -26.67
N PRO A 264 37.55 26.64 -26.11
CA PRO A 264 37.66 25.64 -25.05
C PRO A 264 37.03 26.09 -23.72
N ALA A 265 36.82 27.37 -23.54
CA ALA A 265 36.21 27.91 -22.32
C ALA A 265 34.66 27.89 -22.37
N SER A 266 34.06 27.55 -21.28
CA SER A 266 32.61 27.76 -21.09
C SER A 266 32.28 29.24 -21.13
N ARG A 267 31.05 29.56 -21.49
CA ARG A 267 30.53 30.94 -21.51
C ARG A 267 29.16 30.96 -20.91
N GLU A 268 28.82 32.09 -20.32
CA GLU A 268 27.52 32.25 -19.66
C GLU A 268 26.93 33.61 -19.88
N VAL A 269 25.63 33.71 -19.76
CA VAL A 269 24.87 34.95 -19.81
C VAL A 269 23.64 34.78 -18.93
N GLU A 270 23.24 35.83 -18.23
CA GLU A 270 21.98 35.84 -17.48
C GLU A 270 20.89 36.47 -18.31
N VAL A 271 19.81 35.74 -18.50
CA VAL A 271 18.60 36.20 -19.19
C VAL A 271 17.59 36.58 -18.12
N THR A 272 17.11 37.81 -18.21
CA THR A 272 16.09 38.30 -17.29
C THR A 272 14.72 38.35 -17.99
N ILE A 273 13.72 37.73 -17.39
CA ILE A 273 12.32 37.76 -17.80
C ILE A 273 11.55 38.47 -16.70
N ALA A 274 11.10 39.69 -16.99
CA ALA A 274 10.53 40.53 -15.96
C ALA A 274 9.28 41.31 -16.41
N PRO A 275 8.30 41.51 -15.53
CA PRO A 275 7.26 42.48 -15.77
C PRO A 275 7.84 43.85 -15.98
N LYS A 276 7.28 44.63 -16.94
CA LYS A 276 7.71 46.03 -17.23
C LYS A 276 7.36 46.99 -16.13
N ASP A 277 6.28 46.74 -15.41
CA ASP A 277 5.85 47.56 -14.30
C ASP A 277 6.70 47.23 -13.05
N GLU A 278 7.44 48.24 -12.59
CA GLU A 278 8.31 48.12 -11.37
C GLU A 278 7.57 47.61 -10.15
N LYS A 279 6.26 47.79 -10.09
CA LYS A 279 5.39 47.29 -9.02
C LYS A 279 5.51 45.75 -8.87
N TYR A 280 5.83 45.05 -9.95
CA TYR A 280 5.92 43.60 -9.99
C TYR A 280 7.35 43.08 -10.19
N ALA A 281 8.33 43.90 -9.92
CA ALA A 281 9.75 43.57 -10.12
C ALA A 281 10.19 42.29 -9.35
N GLU A 282 9.54 41.98 -8.21
CA GLU A 282 9.84 40.78 -7.43
C GLU A 282 9.45 39.48 -8.15
N ALA A 283 8.60 39.55 -9.19
CA ALA A 283 8.23 38.38 -9.99
C ALA A 283 9.23 38.11 -11.13
N ALA A 284 10.28 38.89 -11.26
CA ALA A 284 11.29 38.68 -12.28
C ALA A 284 12.00 37.34 -12.11
N VAL A 285 12.20 36.63 -13.21
CA VAL A 285 12.93 35.37 -13.26
C VAL A 285 14.25 35.60 -13.98
N VAL A 286 15.34 35.19 -13.38
CA VAL A 286 16.66 35.21 -14.00
C VAL A 286 17.05 33.78 -14.33
N VAL A 287 17.30 33.50 -15.59
CA VAL A 287 17.77 32.20 -16.07
C VAL A 287 19.24 32.34 -16.47
N LYS A 288 20.11 31.61 -15.78
CA LYS A 288 21.51 31.51 -16.13
C LYS A 288 21.70 30.58 -17.30
N MET A 289 22.06 31.10 -18.46
CA MET A 289 22.37 30.33 -19.65
C MET A 289 23.90 30.13 -19.73
N ALA A 290 24.34 28.89 -19.63
CA ALA A 290 25.73 28.54 -19.77
C ALA A 290 25.92 27.68 -21.04
N GLN A 291 27.08 27.72 -21.62
CA GLN A 291 27.47 26.83 -22.71
C GLN A 291 28.88 26.31 -22.49
N MET A 292 29.03 25.02 -22.69
CA MET A 292 30.34 24.38 -22.60
C MET A 292 31.30 24.84 -23.69
N GLY A 293 32.59 24.75 -23.40
CA GLY A 293 33.63 24.94 -24.40
C GLY A 293 33.66 23.84 -25.46
N ALA A 294 34.21 24.15 -26.62
CA ALA A 294 34.35 23.20 -27.71
C ALA A 294 35.13 21.96 -27.26
N GLY A 295 34.61 20.81 -27.54
CA GLY A 295 35.27 19.54 -27.26
C GLY A 295 35.00 18.93 -25.88
N ALA A 296 34.19 19.55 -25.01
CA ALA A 296 33.77 18.90 -23.78
C ALA A 296 32.87 17.70 -24.09
N LYS A 297 33.30 16.52 -23.66
CA LYS A 297 32.63 15.26 -23.94
C LYS A 297 32.67 14.37 -22.69
N LEU A 298 31.52 13.87 -22.27
CA LEU A 298 31.41 12.78 -21.33
C LEU A 298 30.29 11.84 -21.80
N GLU A 299 30.67 10.73 -22.40
CA GLU A 299 29.76 9.68 -22.81
C GLU A 299 30.05 8.43 -22.00
N VAL A 300 29.06 7.96 -21.32
CA VAL A 300 29.13 6.75 -20.50
C VAL A 300 28.24 5.69 -21.13
N SER A 301 28.81 4.58 -21.53
CA SER A 301 28.08 3.43 -22.04
C SER A 301 27.61 2.54 -20.89
N ASN A 302 26.58 1.74 -21.13
CA ASN A 302 26.09 0.75 -20.19
C ASN A 302 25.72 1.37 -18.81
N LYS A 303 25.07 2.52 -18.85
CA LYS A 303 24.72 3.35 -17.69
C LYS A 303 23.34 3.05 -17.08
N GLU A 304 22.66 2.03 -17.56
CA GLU A 304 21.38 1.60 -17.01
C GLU A 304 21.58 1.05 -15.60
N ASP A 305 20.50 1.04 -14.80
CA ASP A 305 20.48 0.48 -13.46
C ASP A 305 21.01 -0.95 -13.42
N LYS A 306 21.82 -1.27 -12.42
CA LYS A 306 22.46 -2.56 -12.23
C LYS A 306 21.80 -3.34 -11.10
N TRP A 307 21.31 -4.52 -11.42
CA TRP A 307 20.87 -5.50 -10.45
C TRP A 307 21.95 -6.57 -10.28
N MET A 308 22.66 -6.51 -9.18
CA MET A 308 23.83 -7.36 -8.93
C MET A 308 23.42 -8.63 -8.18
N PRO A 309 24.06 -9.77 -8.49
CA PRO A 309 23.83 -11.01 -7.77
C PRO A 309 24.31 -10.90 -6.31
N VAL A 310 23.85 -11.82 -5.47
CA VAL A 310 24.29 -11.93 -4.06
C VAL A 310 25.80 -12.19 -3.95
N SER A 311 26.35 -13.01 -4.85
CA SER A 311 27.80 -13.28 -4.91
C SER A 311 28.58 -12.06 -5.39
N ALA A 312 29.85 -12.00 -5.01
CA ALA A 312 30.77 -10.99 -5.54
C ALA A 312 30.80 -11.03 -7.06
N SER A 313 30.72 -9.87 -7.67
CA SER A 313 30.58 -9.73 -9.13
C SER A 313 31.15 -8.41 -9.61
N THR A 314 31.17 -8.21 -10.91
CA THR A 314 31.64 -6.97 -11.52
C THR A 314 30.69 -6.50 -12.61
N PHE A 315 30.68 -5.19 -12.87
CA PHE A 315 30.12 -4.61 -14.08
C PHE A 315 31.09 -3.57 -14.65
N GLU A 316 30.97 -3.31 -15.92
CA GLU A 316 31.86 -2.38 -16.63
C GLU A 316 31.05 -1.29 -17.31
N VAL A 317 31.59 -0.08 -17.29
CA VAL A 317 31.15 1.02 -18.13
C VAL A 317 32.36 1.60 -18.89
N THR A 318 32.12 2.00 -20.12
CA THR A 318 33.16 2.73 -20.89
C THR A 318 32.83 4.20 -20.79
N VAL A 319 33.81 4.99 -20.39
CA VAL A 319 33.74 6.44 -20.31
C VAL A 319 34.59 7.02 -21.43
N ASP A 320 33.91 7.59 -22.43
CA ASP A 320 34.53 8.31 -23.51
C ASP A 320 34.46 9.80 -23.22
N THR A 321 35.53 10.37 -22.72
CA THR A 321 35.60 11.75 -22.28
C THR A 321 36.98 12.37 -22.54
N ASN A 322 36.98 13.66 -22.73
CA ASN A 322 38.20 14.47 -22.71
C ASN A 322 38.23 15.40 -21.47
N LEU A 323 37.31 15.19 -20.54
CA LEU A 323 37.27 15.88 -19.26
C LEU A 323 37.97 15.04 -18.19
N GLU A 324 38.52 15.69 -17.18
CA GLU A 324 38.85 15.03 -15.94
C GLU A 324 37.57 14.70 -15.22
N VAL A 325 37.37 13.43 -14.83
CA VAL A 325 36.19 12.94 -14.12
C VAL A 325 36.59 12.31 -12.81
N GLU A 326 35.72 12.44 -11.82
CA GLU A 326 35.82 11.72 -10.57
C GLU A 326 34.67 10.72 -10.42
N VAL A 327 34.93 9.64 -9.69
CA VAL A 327 33.92 8.66 -9.32
C VAL A 327 33.65 8.77 -7.84
N SER A 328 32.39 8.99 -7.49
CA SER A 328 31.92 9.02 -6.12
C SER A 328 30.73 8.11 -5.91
N TYR A 329 30.34 7.90 -4.66
CA TYR A 329 29.28 6.99 -4.30
C TYR A 329 28.28 7.68 -3.38
N GLY A 330 26.98 7.51 -3.68
CA GLY A 330 25.87 7.79 -2.79
C GLY A 330 25.34 6.50 -2.17
N TRP A 331 25.58 6.31 -0.89
CA TRP A 331 25.14 5.12 -0.17
C TRP A 331 23.72 5.33 0.37
N ASP A 332 22.93 4.26 0.42
CA ASP A 332 21.55 4.28 0.93
C ASP A 332 21.45 4.53 2.46
N ARG A 333 22.59 4.38 3.18
CA ARG A 333 22.68 4.55 4.64
C ARG A 333 23.97 5.27 5.02
N GLU A 334 23.94 5.95 6.15
CA GLU A 334 25.14 6.55 6.74
C GLU A 334 26.05 5.48 7.39
N ASN A 335 27.36 5.75 7.43
CA ASN A 335 28.36 4.90 8.07
C ASN A 335 28.44 3.45 7.57
N ILE A 336 28.18 3.24 6.29
CA ILE A 336 28.29 1.94 5.67
C ILE A 336 29.74 1.65 5.23
N GLU A 337 30.16 0.41 5.40
CA GLU A 337 31.44 -0.04 4.79
C GLU A 337 31.27 -0.07 3.26
N PRO A 338 32.17 0.57 2.51
CA PRO A 338 32.08 0.58 1.05
C PRO A 338 32.06 -0.83 0.47
N TRP A 339 31.06 -1.12 -0.35
CA TRP A 339 30.90 -2.43 -0.97
C TRP A 339 31.01 -2.40 -2.49
N ILE A 340 31.22 -1.22 -3.08
CA ILE A 340 31.57 -1.01 -4.47
C ILE A 340 32.94 -0.34 -4.50
N SER A 341 33.83 -0.86 -5.30
CA SER A 341 35.11 -0.26 -5.64
C SER A 341 35.32 -0.30 -7.15
N TYR A 342 36.23 0.49 -7.69
CA TYR A 342 36.50 0.45 -9.11
C TYR A 342 37.99 0.44 -9.43
N THR A 343 38.28 -0.01 -10.63
CA THR A 343 39.57 0.18 -11.31
C THR A 343 39.32 0.77 -12.69
N GLU A 344 40.21 1.63 -13.16
CA GLU A 344 40.11 2.25 -14.46
C GLU A 344 41.33 1.83 -15.30
N ALA A 345 41.06 1.49 -16.56
CA ALA A 345 42.10 1.22 -17.55
C ALA A 345 41.62 1.63 -18.95
N ALA A 346 42.26 2.61 -19.53
CA ALA A 346 41.98 3.09 -20.89
C ALA A 346 40.50 3.49 -21.10
N GLY A 347 39.91 4.19 -20.14
CA GLY A 347 38.54 4.64 -20.20
C GLY A 347 37.49 3.57 -19.86
N VAL A 348 37.92 2.35 -19.52
CA VAL A 348 37.02 1.33 -19.02
C VAL A 348 37.08 1.31 -17.48
N TYR A 349 35.95 1.55 -16.86
CA TYR A 349 35.76 1.50 -15.42
C TYR A 349 35.13 0.16 -15.08
N THR A 350 35.87 -0.68 -14.38
CA THR A 350 35.40 -1.97 -13.87
C THR A 350 35.05 -1.80 -12.41
N PHE A 351 33.76 -1.86 -12.10
CA PHE A 351 33.23 -1.78 -10.74
C PHE A 351 33.15 -3.18 -10.15
N ALA A 352 33.85 -3.40 -9.06
CA ALA A 352 33.78 -4.62 -8.28
C ALA A 352 32.77 -4.45 -7.15
N VAL A 353 31.76 -5.31 -7.15
CA VAL A 353 30.69 -5.35 -6.14
C VAL A 353 31.00 -6.52 -5.21
N ALA A 354 31.18 -6.24 -3.93
CA ALA A 354 31.45 -7.24 -2.93
C ALA A 354 30.25 -8.19 -2.75
N GLU A 355 30.51 -9.38 -2.22
CA GLU A 355 29.46 -10.31 -1.84
C GLU A 355 28.44 -9.60 -0.93
N ALA A 356 27.15 -9.85 -1.15
CA ALA A 356 26.07 -9.21 -0.40
C ALA A 356 26.11 -9.59 1.08
N GLY A 357 25.74 -8.64 1.90
CA GLY A 357 25.32 -8.90 3.28
C GLY A 357 23.95 -9.57 3.32
N TRP A 358 23.28 -9.48 4.46
CA TRP A 358 21.99 -10.13 4.66
C TRP A 358 20.83 -9.32 4.07
N ASP A 359 20.94 -8.00 4.02
CA ASP A 359 19.89 -7.10 3.58
C ASP A 359 20.09 -6.62 2.14
N LEU A 360 18.99 -6.26 1.49
CA LEU A 360 19.01 -5.49 0.25
C LEU A 360 19.81 -4.20 0.49
N ARG A 361 20.68 -3.86 -0.43
CA ARG A 361 21.43 -2.61 -0.42
C ARG A 361 21.41 -1.94 -1.76
N SER A 362 21.51 -0.63 -1.76
CA SER A 362 21.62 0.17 -2.97
C SER A 362 22.69 1.23 -2.83
N ALA A 363 23.18 1.67 -3.94
CA ALA A 363 24.11 2.78 -4.05
C ALA A 363 23.94 3.47 -5.39
N TYR A 364 24.35 4.72 -5.47
CA TYR A 364 24.55 5.41 -6.72
C TYR A 364 26.06 5.51 -6.99
N VAL A 365 26.46 5.21 -8.18
CA VAL A 365 27.79 5.50 -8.70
C VAL A 365 27.68 6.78 -9.52
N TYR A 366 28.34 7.83 -9.11
CA TYR A 366 28.37 9.10 -9.82
C TYR A 366 29.69 9.18 -10.59
N ILE A 367 29.61 9.50 -11.87
CA ILE A 367 30.74 9.84 -12.72
C ILE A 367 30.58 11.32 -13.07
N THR A 368 31.34 12.16 -12.41
CA THR A 368 31.14 13.61 -12.40
C THR A 368 32.36 14.31 -12.97
N PRO A 369 32.18 15.28 -13.89
CA PRO A 369 33.29 16.14 -14.26
C PRO A 369 33.85 16.91 -13.07
N VAL A 370 35.16 17.02 -12.94
CA VAL A 370 35.84 17.77 -11.89
C VAL A 370 35.57 19.27 -12.01
N ASP A 371 35.44 19.76 -13.25
CA ASP A 371 35.10 21.15 -13.53
C ASP A 371 33.57 21.34 -13.39
N GLU A 372 33.14 22.17 -12.43
CA GLU A 372 31.74 22.48 -12.17
C GLU A 372 31.00 23.04 -13.40
N ALA A 373 31.73 23.65 -14.36
CA ALA A 373 31.14 24.14 -15.60
C ALA A 373 30.51 23.02 -16.46
N TYR A 374 30.86 21.78 -16.21
CA TYR A 374 30.37 20.61 -16.92
C TYR A 374 29.52 19.67 -16.03
N ALA A 375 29.06 20.14 -14.89
CA ALA A 375 28.32 19.34 -13.93
C ALA A 375 27.06 18.67 -14.53
N ASP A 376 26.43 19.30 -15.51
CA ASP A 376 25.24 18.75 -16.22
C ASP A 376 25.53 17.49 -17.02
N LEU A 377 26.81 17.16 -17.26
CA LEU A 377 27.21 15.92 -17.91
C LEU A 377 27.35 14.76 -16.93
N ALA A 378 27.26 15.01 -15.63
CA ALA A 378 27.34 13.97 -14.62
C ALA A 378 26.37 12.82 -14.93
N VAL A 379 26.86 11.61 -14.75
CA VAL A 379 26.07 10.40 -14.94
C VAL A 379 25.98 9.68 -13.61
N ASP A 380 24.78 9.28 -13.26
CA ASP A 380 24.51 8.41 -12.12
C ASP A 380 24.05 7.04 -12.61
N ILE A 381 24.49 6.01 -11.91
CA ILE A 381 24.13 4.62 -12.15
C ILE A 381 23.65 4.05 -10.84
N ALA A 382 22.37 3.70 -10.76
CA ALA A 382 21.85 3.02 -9.60
C ALA A 382 22.31 1.56 -9.58
N VAL A 383 22.84 1.12 -8.46
CA VAL A 383 23.30 -0.24 -8.23
C VAL A 383 22.52 -0.85 -7.10
N PHE A 384 21.77 -1.88 -7.41
CA PHE A 384 20.98 -2.64 -6.46
C PHE A 384 21.59 -4.02 -6.27
N GLN A 385 21.67 -4.49 -5.06
CA GLN A 385 22.08 -5.85 -4.78
C GLN A 385 21.16 -6.46 -3.73
N ASN A 386 20.49 -7.54 -4.12
CA ASN A 386 19.69 -8.30 -3.15
C ASN A 386 20.59 -8.82 -2.04
N GLY A 387 20.09 -8.73 -0.81
CA GLY A 387 20.74 -9.38 0.32
C GLY A 387 20.62 -10.90 0.21
N ARG A 388 21.42 -11.61 1.02
CA ARG A 388 21.28 -13.07 1.16
C ARG A 388 19.92 -13.46 1.71
N ALA A 389 19.27 -12.55 2.49
CA ALA A 389 17.94 -12.72 3.01
C ALA A 389 16.98 -11.73 2.31
N ASN A 390 16.07 -12.27 1.54
CA ASN A 390 15.07 -11.48 0.83
C ASN A 390 13.68 -11.83 1.31
N LYS A 391 12.94 -10.83 1.82
CA LYS A 391 11.53 -11.01 2.14
C LYS A 391 10.72 -11.22 0.86
N LEU A 392 10.15 -12.41 0.70
CA LEU A 392 9.29 -12.74 -0.43
C LEU A 392 7.89 -12.16 -0.24
N TRP A 393 7.33 -12.34 0.94
CA TRP A 393 6.00 -11.86 1.27
C TRP A 393 5.80 -11.76 2.79
N SER A 394 4.78 -10.99 3.18
CA SER A 394 4.20 -10.97 4.52
C SER A 394 2.69 -10.95 4.43
N LYS A 395 2.00 -11.59 5.38
CA LYS A 395 0.53 -11.70 5.39
C LYS A 395 -0.04 -11.62 6.81
N GLU A 396 -1.26 -11.08 6.90
CA GLU A 396 -2.06 -11.12 8.11
C GLU A 396 -2.88 -12.43 8.16
N VAL A 397 -2.38 -13.44 8.88
CA VAL A 397 -3.06 -14.75 8.98
C VAL A 397 -4.36 -14.68 9.77
N LYS A 398 -4.53 -13.67 10.65
CA LYS A 398 -5.80 -13.45 11.38
C LYS A 398 -7.00 -13.17 10.46
N THR A 399 -6.75 -12.82 9.20
CA THR A 399 -7.80 -12.59 8.19
C THR A 399 -8.22 -13.88 7.47
N ILE A 400 -7.53 -14.99 7.71
CA ILE A 400 -7.85 -16.29 7.12
C ILE A 400 -9.14 -16.83 7.76
N ASP A 401 -10.08 -17.26 6.93
CA ASP A 401 -11.36 -17.81 7.40
C ASP A 401 -11.15 -19.04 8.29
N GLY A 402 -11.63 -18.95 9.51
CA GLY A 402 -11.53 -19.99 10.54
C GLY A 402 -10.20 -20.02 11.29
N TYR A 403 -9.35 -19.01 11.12
CA TYR A 403 -8.18 -18.84 11.98
C TYR A 403 -8.61 -18.38 13.39
N ASP A 404 -8.07 -19.02 14.42
CA ASP A 404 -8.33 -18.68 15.82
C ASP A 404 -7.06 -18.11 16.48
N PRO A 405 -6.98 -16.80 16.73
CA PRO A 405 -5.79 -16.18 17.32
C PRO A 405 -5.57 -16.55 18.80
N THR A 406 -6.51 -17.27 19.42
CA THR A 406 -6.37 -17.77 20.82
C THR A 406 -5.71 -19.13 20.88
N GLN A 407 -5.45 -19.75 19.74
CA GLN A 407 -4.93 -21.11 19.64
C GLN A 407 -3.50 -21.12 19.11
N LYS A 408 -2.82 -22.23 19.33
CA LYS A 408 -1.49 -22.47 18.78
C LYS A 408 -1.52 -22.46 17.25
N VAL A 409 -0.43 -21.99 16.67
CA VAL A 409 -0.17 -22.09 15.24
C VAL A 409 1.09 -22.89 15.00
N ARG A 410 1.10 -23.71 13.96
CA ARG A 410 2.25 -24.53 13.57
C ARG A 410 2.47 -24.49 12.07
N LEU A 411 3.73 -24.55 11.71
CA LEU A 411 4.22 -24.60 10.36
C LEU A 411 4.85 -25.95 10.06
N ALA A 412 4.61 -26.49 8.88
CA ALA A 412 5.30 -27.67 8.40
C ALA A 412 5.51 -27.59 6.88
N LYS A 413 6.50 -28.34 6.38
CA LYS A 413 6.74 -28.51 4.94
C LYS A 413 6.12 -29.83 4.50
N TYR A 414 5.26 -29.79 3.46
CA TYR A 414 4.72 -30.98 2.82
C TYR A 414 4.98 -30.93 1.31
N GLY A 415 5.89 -31.76 0.82
CA GLY A 415 6.36 -31.64 -0.55
C GLY A 415 6.95 -30.24 -0.80
N ASP A 416 6.42 -29.57 -1.81
CA ASP A 416 6.79 -28.18 -2.15
C ASP A 416 5.85 -27.14 -1.51
N TYR A 417 4.96 -27.58 -0.60
CA TYR A 417 3.96 -26.72 0.00
C TYR A 417 4.28 -26.36 1.45
N LEU A 418 3.79 -25.24 1.88
CA LEU A 418 3.77 -24.82 3.27
C LEU A 418 2.44 -25.20 3.90
N LEU A 419 2.48 -25.87 5.03
CA LEU A 419 1.31 -26.10 5.87
C LEU A 419 1.30 -25.08 7.02
N LEU A 420 0.13 -24.48 7.24
CA LEU A 420 -0.16 -23.69 8.41
C LEU A 420 -1.33 -24.34 9.14
N ALA A 421 -1.11 -24.76 10.36
CA ALA A 421 -2.11 -25.38 11.21
C ALA A 421 -2.49 -24.46 12.36
N ASN A 422 -3.80 -24.35 12.58
CA ASN A 422 -4.36 -23.59 13.71
C ASN A 422 -5.60 -24.30 14.23
N THR A 423 -5.44 -25.19 15.16
CA THR A 423 -6.35 -26.12 15.87
C THR A 423 -7.60 -26.63 15.15
N THR A 424 -8.21 -25.88 14.28
CA THR A 424 -9.45 -26.25 13.59
C THR A 424 -9.28 -26.62 12.14
N LYS A 425 -8.22 -26.13 11.50
CA LYS A 425 -7.92 -26.34 10.07
C LYS A 425 -6.42 -26.39 9.82
N VAL A 426 -6.03 -27.08 8.76
CA VAL A 426 -4.70 -27.00 8.20
C VAL A 426 -4.82 -26.41 6.80
N TYR A 427 -4.10 -25.32 6.56
CA TYR A 427 -4.07 -24.61 5.29
C TYR A 427 -2.81 -25.05 4.52
N MET A 428 -2.98 -25.48 3.28
CA MET A 428 -1.88 -25.69 2.36
C MET A 428 -1.66 -24.42 1.55
N MET A 429 -0.43 -23.93 1.56
CA MET A 429 -0.07 -22.63 1.00
C MET A 429 1.09 -22.77 0.02
N ASP A 430 1.13 -21.87 -0.94
CA ASP A 430 2.28 -21.67 -1.82
C ASP A 430 3.39 -20.96 -1.02
N PRO A 431 4.56 -21.55 -0.83
CA PRO A 431 5.64 -20.91 -0.07
C PRO A 431 6.24 -19.69 -0.76
N ALA A 432 6.09 -19.55 -2.08
CA ALA A 432 6.62 -18.41 -2.84
C ALA A 432 5.75 -17.15 -2.71
N THR A 433 4.44 -17.31 -2.53
CA THR A 433 3.49 -16.20 -2.47
C THR A 433 2.75 -16.10 -1.14
N GLY A 434 2.75 -17.17 -0.34
CA GLY A 434 1.94 -17.32 0.86
C GLY A 434 0.44 -17.45 0.59
N ASP A 435 0.01 -17.74 -0.63
CA ASP A 435 -1.40 -17.90 -0.95
C ASP A 435 -1.93 -19.27 -0.52
N ILE A 436 -3.15 -19.29 0.01
CA ILE A 436 -3.82 -20.54 0.37
C ILE A 436 -4.27 -21.22 -0.92
N LEU A 437 -3.78 -22.42 -1.14
CA LEU A 437 -4.14 -23.26 -2.29
C LEU A 437 -5.34 -24.17 -1.98
N GLN A 438 -5.35 -24.74 -0.78
CA GLN A 438 -6.43 -25.56 -0.27
C GLN A 438 -6.44 -25.64 1.25
N THR A 439 -7.54 -26.14 1.80
CA THR A 439 -7.66 -26.45 3.23
C THR A 439 -7.72 -27.98 3.38
N ILE A 440 -6.86 -28.52 4.21
CA ILE A 440 -6.86 -29.94 4.57
C ILE A 440 -7.89 -30.10 5.69
N PRO A 441 -8.93 -30.95 5.49
CA PRO A 441 -9.93 -31.18 6.52
C PRO A 441 -9.29 -31.95 7.69
N MET A 442 -9.61 -31.53 8.91
CA MET A 442 -9.22 -32.26 10.09
C MET A 442 -10.19 -33.42 10.36
N PRO A 443 -9.70 -34.54 10.86
CA PRO A 443 -10.55 -35.62 11.33
C PRO A 443 -11.48 -35.16 12.44
N GLU A 444 -12.68 -35.75 12.51
CA GLU A 444 -13.66 -35.39 13.54
C GLU A 444 -13.09 -35.61 14.96
N GLY A 445 -13.09 -34.57 15.76
CA GLY A 445 -12.59 -34.59 17.16
C GLY A 445 -11.07 -34.45 17.29
N VAL A 446 -10.32 -34.33 16.21
CA VAL A 446 -8.87 -34.10 16.27
C VAL A 446 -8.55 -32.60 16.14
N ALA A 447 -7.91 -32.07 17.16
CA ALA A 447 -7.36 -30.71 17.10
C ALA A 447 -5.94 -30.74 16.50
N ALA A 448 -5.65 -29.80 15.58
CA ALA A 448 -4.32 -29.63 15.01
C ALA A 448 -3.49 -28.64 15.83
N GLN A 449 -3.12 -29.02 17.03
CA GLN A 449 -2.24 -28.18 17.87
C GLN A 449 -0.76 -28.42 17.57
N ASN A 450 -0.43 -29.60 17.06
CA ASN A 450 0.89 -29.95 16.54
C ASN A 450 0.71 -30.59 15.16
N VAL A 451 1.25 -29.98 14.14
CA VAL A 451 1.37 -30.56 12.80
C VAL A 451 2.82 -30.52 12.41
N VAL A 452 3.37 -31.66 12.12
CA VAL A 452 4.73 -31.85 11.62
C VAL A 452 4.69 -32.78 10.42
N VAL A 453 5.69 -32.69 9.58
CA VAL A 453 5.85 -33.55 8.41
C VAL A 453 7.23 -34.15 8.47
N ASP A 454 7.32 -35.46 8.29
CA ASP A 454 8.60 -36.15 8.24
C ASP A 454 9.32 -35.94 6.89
N ASP A 455 10.56 -36.37 6.79
CA ASP A 455 11.34 -36.19 5.56
C ASP A 455 10.83 -37.00 4.36
N ALA A 456 9.90 -37.93 4.59
CA ALA A 456 9.21 -38.74 3.57
C ALA A 456 7.81 -38.25 3.21
N ASN A 457 7.43 -37.07 3.72
CA ASN A 457 6.13 -36.40 3.53
C ASN A 457 4.93 -37.11 4.20
N HIS A 458 5.12 -37.80 5.32
CA HIS A 458 4.01 -38.21 6.15
C HIS A 458 3.64 -37.09 7.11
N ILE A 459 2.35 -36.72 7.11
CA ILE A 459 1.83 -35.68 8.00
C ILE A 459 1.51 -36.32 9.34
N LEU A 460 2.05 -35.79 10.41
CA LEU A 460 1.75 -36.17 11.77
C LEU A 460 0.98 -35.06 12.47
N ILE A 461 -0.12 -35.41 13.11
CA ILE A 461 -1.01 -34.48 13.79
C ILE A 461 -1.23 -34.94 15.22
N ALA A 462 -1.12 -34.04 16.17
CA ALA A 462 -1.41 -34.31 17.56
C ALA A 462 -2.08 -33.11 18.25
N ALA A 463 -2.97 -33.38 19.18
CA ALA A 463 -3.36 -32.41 20.20
C ALA A 463 -2.35 -32.44 21.35
N ASP A 464 -2.18 -31.30 22.03
CA ASP A 464 -1.46 -31.28 23.30
C ASP A 464 -2.26 -32.08 24.33
N ALA A 465 -1.58 -32.79 25.16
CA ALA A 465 -2.19 -33.62 26.20
C ALA A 465 -1.96 -33.02 27.59
N GLY A 466 -3.05 -32.86 28.33
CA GLY A 466 -2.99 -32.46 29.74
C GLY A 466 -2.52 -33.59 30.65
N VAL A 467 -2.38 -33.28 31.93
CA VAL A 467 -1.96 -34.23 32.96
C VAL A 467 -2.84 -35.48 32.97
N SER A 468 -2.21 -36.65 32.99
CA SER A 468 -2.88 -37.96 33.02
C SER A 468 -3.86 -38.22 31.86
N SER A 469 -3.55 -37.67 30.70
CA SER A 469 -4.26 -37.84 29.45
C SER A 469 -3.44 -38.60 28.41
N ASP A 470 -4.03 -39.05 27.34
CA ASP A 470 -3.31 -39.69 26.26
C ASP A 470 -2.88 -38.62 25.22
N PHE A 471 -1.58 -38.58 24.98
CA PHE A 471 -0.98 -37.86 23.84
C PHE A 471 -0.97 -38.81 22.65
N ILE A 472 -1.85 -38.53 21.71
CA ILE A 472 -2.02 -39.39 20.52
C ILE A 472 -1.51 -38.65 19.31
N VAL A 473 -0.62 -39.30 18.56
CA VAL A 473 -0.12 -38.80 17.28
C VAL A 473 -0.79 -39.62 16.16
N TYR A 474 -1.46 -38.94 15.29
CA TYR A 474 -2.07 -39.51 14.09
C TYR A 474 -1.19 -39.26 12.88
N ARG A 475 -1.09 -40.26 12.00
CA ARG A 475 -0.45 -40.16 10.69
C ARG A 475 -1.52 -39.96 9.61
N VAL A 476 -1.27 -39.04 8.71
CA VAL A 476 -2.06 -38.80 7.52
C VAL A 476 -1.15 -38.90 6.29
N ASP A 477 -1.40 -39.89 5.43
CA ASP A 477 -0.56 -40.16 4.26
C ASP A 477 -1.06 -39.43 3.00
N ASP A 478 -2.36 -39.16 2.91
CA ASP A 478 -2.96 -38.42 1.79
C ASP A 478 -3.79 -37.25 2.33
N PRO A 479 -3.31 -35.99 2.20
CA PRO A 479 -4.06 -34.84 2.68
C PRO A 479 -5.34 -34.55 1.89
N ALA A 480 -5.50 -35.10 0.68
CA ALA A 480 -6.73 -34.96 -0.11
C ALA A 480 -7.84 -35.91 0.39
N ASN A 481 -7.45 -37.05 0.97
CA ASN A 481 -8.34 -38.02 1.57
C ASN A 481 -7.79 -38.43 2.94
N PRO A 482 -7.86 -37.56 3.95
CA PRO A 482 -7.23 -37.80 5.21
C PRO A 482 -7.94 -38.93 5.97
N GLU A 483 -7.29 -40.04 6.04
CA GLU A 483 -7.66 -41.15 6.94
C GLU A 483 -6.60 -41.24 8.02
N PRO A 484 -6.78 -40.54 9.18
CA PRO A 484 -5.77 -40.54 10.23
C PRO A 484 -5.65 -41.90 10.87
N VAL A 485 -4.44 -42.41 10.87
CA VAL A 485 -4.09 -43.65 11.54
C VAL A 485 -3.32 -43.31 12.82
N GLU A 486 -3.73 -43.89 13.92
CA GLU A 486 -2.96 -43.78 15.16
C GLU A 486 -1.55 -44.35 14.94
N PHE A 487 -0.55 -43.47 15.11
CA PHE A 487 0.85 -43.80 14.93
C PHE A 487 1.54 -44.04 16.26
N LEU A 488 1.20 -43.22 17.27
CA LEU A 488 1.82 -43.23 18.59
C LEU A 488 0.80 -42.83 19.63
N THR A 489 0.76 -43.59 20.75
CA THR A 489 0.03 -43.16 21.95
C THR A 489 0.96 -43.20 23.17
N TYR A 490 0.95 -42.10 23.90
CA TYR A 490 1.68 -41.93 25.13
C TYR A 490 0.80 -41.40 26.25
N ASN A 491 0.71 -42.09 27.38
CA ASN A 491 -0.04 -41.58 28.52
C ASN A 491 0.82 -40.65 29.36
N THR A 492 0.43 -39.39 29.51
CA THR A 492 1.19 -38.36 30.22
C THR A 492 1.41 -38.70 31.72
N GLY A 493 0.64 -39.60 32.28
CA GLY A 493 0.84 -40.14 33.63
C GLY A 493 2.14 -40.91 33.76
N ASN A 494 2.72 -41.42 32.69
CA ASN A 494 3.98 -42.18 32.71
C ASN A 494 5.20 -41.36 33.11
N TYR A 495 5.17 -40.03 32.82
CA TYR A 495 6.24 -39.11 33.25
C TYR A 495 5.69 -38.07 34.22
N ASN A 496 5.58 -38.44 35.50
CA ASN A 496 5.15 -37.55 36.59
C ASN A 496 3.78 -36.84 36.38
N GLY A 497 2.94 -37.31 35.47
CA GLY A 497 1.66 -36.72 35.17
C GLY A 497 1.72 -35.28 34.66
N THR A 498 2.59 -35.01 33.71
CA THR A 498 2.85 -33.69 33.20
C THR A 498 2.13 -33.44 31.86
N ASP A 499 1.93 -32.17 31.51
CA ASP A 499 1.43 -31.78 30.16
C ASP A 499 2.49 -32.15 29.11
N THR A 500 2.00 -32.57 27.92
CA THR A 500 2.88 -32.98 26.79
C THR A 500 2.44 -32.31 25.51
N GLY A 501 3.38 -31.78 24.74
CA GLY A 501 3.12 -31.11 23.47
C GLY A 501 4.40 -30.77 22.70
N ASN A 502 4.30 -29.88 21.74
CA ASN A 502 5.40 -29.43 20.89
C ASN A 502 6.11 -30.56 20.14
N LEU A 503 5.33 -31.39 19.44
CA LEU A 503 5.84 -32.48 18.62
C LEU A 503 6.85 -31.97 17.59
N ARG A 504 7.95 -32.69 17.41
CA ARG A 504 8.90 -32.50 16.30
C ARG A 504 9.31 -33.87 15.76
N VAL A 505 9.65 -33.90 14.49
CA VAL A 505 10.09 -35.13 13.80
C VAL A 505 11.25 -34.81 12.85
N LYS A 506 12.15 -35.74 12.70
CA LYS A 506 13.20 -35.74 11.68
C LYS A 506 13.47 -37.16 11.21
N GLY A 507 13.66 -37.32 9.89
CA GLY A 507 13.81 -38.61 9.24
C GLY A 507 12.48 -39.10 8.63
N ASP A 508 12.44 -40.38 8.29
CA ASP A 508 11.30 -41.09 7.66
C ASP A 508 10.69 -42.04 8.67
N ILE A 509 9.48 -41.80 9.13
CA ILE A 509 8.79 -42.63 10.13
C ILE A 509 8.44 -44.04 9.64
N THR A 510 8.66 -44.37 8.39
CA THR A 510 8.53 -45.70 7.83
C THR A 510 9.89 -46.43 7.75
N ASN A 511 10.97 -45.71 8.05
CA ASN A 511 12.34 -46.24 8.00
C ASN A 511 13.14 -45.84 9.26
N ASN A 512 13.76 -44.66 9.25
CA ASN A 512 14.51 -44.15 10.39
C ASN A 512 14.09 -42.71 10.71
N ALA A 513 13.66 -42.46 11.92
CA ALA A 513 13.21 -41.13 12.35
C ALA A 513 13.42 -40.99 13.87
N VAL A 514 13.53 -39.73 14.29
CA VAL A 514 13.43 -39.33 15.68
C VAL A 514 12.22 -38.40 15.85
N LEU A 515 11.42 -38.71 16.86
CA LEU A 515 10.32 -37.88 17.31
C LEU A 515 10.61 -37.38 18.72
N THR A 516 10.28 -36.12 18.94
CA THR A 516 10.36 -35.52 20.28
C THR A 516 9.07 -34.81 20.61
N ALA A 517 8.72 -34.83 21.89
CA ALA A 517 7.69 -34.01 22.48
C ALA A 517 8.18 -33.42 23.79
N SER A 518 7.78 -32.20 24.10
CA SER A 518 8.17 -31.53 25.33
C SER A 518 7.26 -31.92 26.47
N VAL A 519 7.83 -32.13 27.65
CA VAL A 519 7.06 -32.27 28.88
C VAL A 519 7.45 -31.22 29.90
N SER A 520 6.44 -30.73 30.61
CA SER A 520 6.62 -29.79 31.71
C SER A 520 6.50 -30.52 33.05
N ALA A 521 7.57 -30.50 33.86
CA ALA A 521 7.62 -31.17 35.16
C ALA A 521 8.06 -30.19 36.24
N GLY A 522 7.13 -29.45 36.85
CA GLY A 522 7.43 -28.55 37.97
C GLY A 522 8.54 -27.54 37.64
N ALA A 523 9.62 -27.52 38.39
CA ALA A 523 10.74 -26.62 38.16
C ALA A 523 11.74 -27.12 37.08
N GLY A 524 11.44 -28.22 36.41
CA GLY A 524 12.30 -28.79 35.37
C GLY A 524 11.52 -29.09 34.09
N GLY A 525 12.23 -29.29 33.00
CA GLY A 525 11.68 -29.71 31.72
C GLY A 525 12.41 -30.93 31.19
N ALA A 526 11.73 -31.69 30.36
CA ALA A 526 12.31 -32.81 29.66
C ALA A 526 11.81 -32.91 28.23
N ALA A 527 12.56 -33.58 27.40
CA ALA A 527 12.11 -34.07 26.11
C ALA A 527 11.72 -35.55 26.25
N LEU A 528 10.52 -35.87 25.82
CA LEU A 528 10.19 -37.26 25.46
C LEU A 528 10.78 -37.52 24.09
N MET A 529 11.24 -38.73 23.88
CA MET A 529 11.88 -39.18 22.65
C MET A 529 11.34 -40.54 22.24
N TRP A 530 11.06 -40.65 20.97
CA TRP A 530 10.84 -41.94 20.28
C TRP A 530 11.76 -41.97 19.07
N TYR A 531 12.17 -43.12 18.70
CA TYR A 531 12.87 -43.30 17.43
C TYR A 531 12.25 -44.43 16.64
N VAL A 532 12.29 -44.29 15.33
CA VAL A 532 11.97 -45.37 14.42
C VAL A 532 13.26 -45.91 13.85
N GLU A 533 13.42 -47.21 13.89
CA GLU A 533 14.55 -47.89 13.29
C GLU A 533 14.03 -49.03 12.39
N ASN A 534 14.36 -48.98 11.11
CA ASN A 534 13.86 -49.91 10.10
C ASN A 534 12.31 -50.04 10.08
N GLY A 535 11.61 -48.96 10.33
CA GLY A 535 10.16 -48.90 10.39
C GLY A 535 9.51 -49.33 11.70
N GLU A 536 10.31 -49.74 12.70
CA GLU A 536 9.82 -50.14 14.01
C GLU A 536 9.94 -49.00 15.02
N LEU A 537 8.80 -48.58 15.60
CA LEU A 537 8.76 -47.53 16.61
C LEU A 537 9.23 -48.07 17.97
N SER A 538 10.18 -47.37 18.60
CA SER A 538 10.64 -47.64 19.94
C SER A 538 9.59 -47.38 21.02
N THR A 539 9.85 -47.84 22.25
CA THR A 539 9.20 -47.29 23.44
C THR A 539 9.61 -45.82 23.61
N TRP A 540 8.89 -45.11 24.48
CA TRP A 540 9.30 -43.75 24.86
C TRP A 540 10.50 -43.74 25.76
N TYR A 541 11.31 -42.69 25.64
CA TYR A 541 12.42 -42.37 26.54
C TYR A 541 12.34 -40.89 26.90
N TRP A 542 13.07 -40.49 27.94
CA TRP A 542 13.17 -39.07 28.28
C TRP A 542 14.63 -38.64 28.48
N THR A 543 14.90 -37.36 28.29
CA THR A 543 16.10 -36.69 28.77
C THR A 543 15.73 -35.30 29.30
N ASN A 544 16.45 -34.82 30.32
CA ASN A 544 16.23 -33.48 30.83
C ASN A 544 16.74 -32.44 29.84
N VAL A 545 16.19 -31.22 29.93
CA VAL A 545 16.76 -30.03 29.32
C VAL A 545 17.48 -29.21 30.40
N PRO A 546 18.62 -28.56 30.10
CA PRO A 546 19.38 -27.76 31.05
C PRO A 546 18.63 -26.48 31.39
N ARG A 547 17.80 -26.55 32.41
CA ARG A 547 16.95 -25.41 32.78
C ARG A 547 16.85 -25.18 34.27
N THR A 548 16.80 -23.88 34.62
CA THR A 548 16.33 -23.42 35.93
C THR A 548 15.29 -22.32 35.69
N GLY A 549 14.12 -22.40 36.31
CA GLY A 549 13.10 -21.33 36.29
C GLY A 549 11.68 -21.75 35.85
N TRP A 550 10.77 -20.77 35.78
CA TRP A 550 9.32 -20.89 35.97
C TRP A 550 8.51 -21.40 34.77
N GLU A 551 9.07 -21.49 33.55
CA GLU A 551 8.23 -21.69 32.38
C GLU A 551 8.60 -22.90 31.51
N VAL A 552 8.03 -24.02 31.86
CA VAL A 552 8.27 -25.34 31.22
C VAL A 552 7.29 -25.60 30.06
N SER A 553 6.14 -24.98 30.06
CA SER A 553 5.10 -25.20 29.05
C SER A 553 5.48 -24.79 27.62
N ARG A 554 6.63 -24.14 27.45
CA ARG A 554 7.10 -23.55 26.19
C ARG A 554 8.34 -24.20 25.60
N LEU A 555 8.72 -25.35 26.13
CA LEU A 555 9.87 -26.06 25.61
C LEU A 555 9.62 -26.55 24.17
N CYS A 556 10.61 -26.38 23.33
CA CYS A 556 10.67 -27.03 22.04
C CYS A 556 12.03 -27.71 21.89
N VAL A 557 12.02 -29.02 21.84
CA VAL A 557 13.19 -29.81 21.55
C VAL A 557 13.07 -30.36 20.15
N ALA A 558 14.04 -30.15 19.30
CA ALA A 558 14.04 -30.62 17.94
C ALA A 558 15.15 -31.64 17.67
N PRO A 559 14.87 -32.74 16.96
CA PRO A 559 15.92 -33.67 16.53
C PRO A 559 16.87 -32.97 15.53
N ALA A 560 18.16 -33.24 15.66
CA ALA A 560 19.17 -32.72 14.74
C ALA A 560 19.29 -33.56 13.46
N GLY A 561 18.82 -34.80 13.50
CA GLY A 561 18.80 -35.71 12.37
C GLY A 561 17.89 -36.91 12.59
N PRO A 562 17.90 -37.89 11.68
CA PRO A 562 16.98 -39.03 11.70
C PRO A 562 17.36 -40.11 12.73
N SER A 563 18.44 -39.93 13.43
CA SER A 563 18.93 -40.86 14.47
C SER A 563 19.15 -40.14 15.81
N LEU A 564 18.97 -40.83 16.92
CA LEU A 564 19.32 -40.25 18.23
C LEU A 564 20.81 -39.88 18.34
N GLU A 565 21.67 -40.52 17.56
CA GLU A 565 23.10 -40.20 17.49
C GLU A 565 23.39 -38.86 16.83
N ASP A 566 22.45 -38.34 16.03
CA ASP A 566 22.52 -36.98 15.46
C ASP A 566 22.28 -35.91 16.52
N GLY A 567 21.70 -36.27 17.64
CA GLY A 567 21.46 -35.42 18.78
C GLY A 567 20.16 -34.63 18.76
N LEU A 568 20.03 -33.77 19.75
CA LEU A 568 18.88 -32.89 19.92
C LEU A 568 19.33 -31.46 20.11
N PHE A 569 18.53 -30.56 19.60
CA PHE A 569 18.59 -29.13 19.88
C PHE A 569 17.53 -28.71 20.88
N TRP A 570 17.89 -27.79 21.73
CA TRP A 570 16.94 -27.04 22.55
C TRP A 570 17.37 -25.58 22.59
N ILE A 571 16.41 -24.67 22.55
CA ILE A 571 16.67 -23.26 22.78
C ILE A 571 15.96 -22.83 24.06
N GLY A 572 16.64 -22.11 24.91
CA GLY A 572 16.09 -21.71 26.18
C GLY A 572 17.06 -21.01 27.10
N TYR A 573 16.58 -20.75 28.31
CA TYR A 573 17.28 -20.05 29.35
C TYR A 573 18.05 -21.02 30.25
N GLY A 574 19.35 -20.93 30.22
CA GLY A 574 20.25 -21.71 31.09
C GLY A 574 20.82 -20.84 32.21
N ASP A 575 20.90 -21.40 33.42
CA ASP A 575 21.37 -20.68 34.62
C ASP A 575 22.87 -20.92 34.87
N THR A 576 23.68 -20.92 33.85
CA THR A 576 25.11 -21.17 34.00
C THR A 576 25.96 -19.90 34.08
N GLU A 577 25.41 -18.72 33.79
CA GLU A 577 26.13 -17.46 33.77
C GLU A 577 25.31 -16.29 34.37
N THR A 578 26.02 -15.25 34.78
CA THR A 578 25.40 -14.02 35.31
C THR A 578 25.82 -12.80 34.49
N PRO A 579 24.90 -12.15 33.71
CA PRO A 579 23.48 -12.46 33.61
C PRO A 579 23.22 -13.75 32.80
N ALA A 580 22.19 -14.51 33.20
CA ALA A 580 21.79 -15.69 32.48
C ALA A 580 21.26 -15.28 31.08
N LEU A 581 21.68 -15.98 30.05
CA LEU A 581 21.38 -15.71 28.66
C LEU A 581 20.52 -16.83 28.07
N TYR A 582 19.73 -16.47 27.06
CA TYR A 582 19.09 -17.46 26.22
C TYR A 582 20.08 -17.94 25.16
N ASP A 583 20.22 -19.26 25.07
CA ASP A 583 21.21 -19.87 24.22
C ASP A 583 20.67 -21.10 23.50
N LEU A 584 21.36 -21.49 22.45
CA LEU A 584 21.13 -22.76 21.79
C LEU A 584 21.92 -23.85 22.54
N TYR A 585 21.24 -24.89 22.92
CA TYR A 585 21.80 -26.09 23.51
C TYR A 585 21.76 -27.24 22.53
N TYR A 586 22.79 -28.05 22.55
CA TYR A 586 22.87 -29.25 21.74
C TYR A 586 23.36 -30.41 22.58
N VAL A 587 22.77 -31.57 22.44
CA VAL A 587 23.23 -32.82 22.99
C VAL A 587 23.45 -33.83 21.89
N ALA A 588 24.68 -34.34 21.76
CA ALA A 588 24.98 -35.45 20.88
C ALA A 588 24.63 -36.75 21.61
N SER A 589 23.83 -37.62 21.05
CA SER A 589 23.43 -38.88 21.62
C SER A 589 22.81 -38.73 23.02
N PRO A 590 21.58 -38.20 23.11
CA PRO A 590 20.92 -37.96 24.40
C PRO A 590 20.81 -39.26 25.22
N THR A 591 21.06 -39.15 26.52
CA THR A 591 20.94 -40.29 27.42
C THR A 591 19.49 -40.65 27.62
N LYS A 592 19.15 -41.93 27.43
CA LYS A 592 17.80 -42.45 27.63
C LYS A 592 17.50 -42.59 29.11
N ASP A 593 16.35 -42.06 29.55
CA ASP A 593 15.84 -42.14 30.93
C ASP A 593 16.80 -41.57 31.99
N ALA A 594 17.61 -40.58 31.59
CA ALA A 594 18.56 -39.91 32.46
C ALA A 594 18.89 -38.50 32.00
N ALA A 595 19.56 -37.74 32.82
CA ALA A 595 20.08 -36.43 32.45
C ALA A 595 21.21 -36.58 31.41
N SER A 596 21.17 -35.71 30.42
CA SER A 596 22.19 -35.54 29.38
C SER A 596 23.08 -34.34 29.69
N GLU A 597 24.31 -34.37 29.18
CA GLU A 597 25.18 -33.18 29.14
C GLU A 597 25.00 -32.43 27.83
N TRP A 598 24.56 -31.20 27.94
CA TRP A 598 24.29 -30.33 26.79
C TRP A 598 25.44 -29.36 26.56
N ALA A 599 25.91 -29.27 25.35
CA ALA A 599 26.79 -28.19 24.93
C ALA A 599 25.97 -26.91 24.71
N VAL A 600 26.54 -25.78 25.09
CA VAL A 600 25.88 -24.48 24.93
C VAL A 600 26.58 -23.64 23.88
N SER A 601 25.80 -22.99 23.00
CA SER A 601 26.28 -21.98 22.08
C SER A 601 25.63 -20.65 22.42
N HIS A 602 26.42 -19.65 22.76
CA HIS A 602 25.97 -18.31 23.10
C HIS A 602 25.66 -17.54 21.82
N VAL A 603 24.46 -17.70 21.30
CA VAL A 603 24.05 -17.17 19.97
C VAL A 603 23.11 -15.98 20.05
N THR A 604 22.53 -15.70 21.21
CA THR A 604 21.49 -14.66 21.30
C THR A 604 21.97 -13.36 21.93
N GLY A 605 22.86 -13.44 22.90
CA GLY A 605 23.30 -12.28 23.68
C GLY A 605 22.21 -11.60 24.51
N ALA A 606 21.01 -12.16 24.57
CA ALA A 606 19.85 -11.54 25.17
C ALA A 606 19.57 -12.04 26.57
N SER A 607 19.40 -11.14 27.54
CA SER A 607 19.26 -11.45 28.97
C SER A 607 17.83 -11.53 29.49
N TRP A 608 16.82 -11.16 28.69
CA TRP A 608 15.43 -11.03 29.16
C TRP A 608 14.43 -11.42 28.08
N MET A 609 14.59 -12.56 27.45
CA MET A 609 13.69 -13.01 26.41
C MET A 609 12.86 -14.18 26.88
N GLU A 610 11.57 -14.06 26.68
CA GLU A 610 10.62 -15.13 26.92
C GLU A 610 9.99 -15.54 25.59
N ASN A 611 9.67 -16.83 25.47
CA ASN A 611 8.95 -17.44 24.36
C ASN A 611 9.76 -17.82 23.13
N PHE A 612 10.76 -18.63 23.35
CA PHE A 612 11.32 -19.45 22.28
C PHE A 612 10.39 -20.64 22.06
N ASN A 613 9.49 -20.50 21.13
CA ASN A 613 8.44 -21.49 21.01
C ASN A 613 8.82 -22.65 20.11
N CYS A 614 9.70 -22.41 19.16
CA CYS A 614 10.01 -23.42 18.16
C CYS A 614 11.41 -23.25 17.61
N ILE A 615 12.03 -24.38 17.36
CA ILE A 615 13.25 -24.50 16.60
C ILE A 615 12.98 -25.37 15.38
N SER A 616 13.42 -24.91 14.22
CA SER A 616 13.39 -25.65 12.98
C SER A 616 14.82 -25.93 12.51
N THR A 617 15.06 -27.12 12.00
CA THR A 617 16.35 -27.52 11.45
C THR A 617 16.21 -27.94 10.01
N ALA A 618 17.21 -27.64 9.18
CA ALA A 618 17.26 -28.06 7.80
C ALA A 618 18.69 -28.26 7.31
N GLU A 619 18.85 -29.11 6.31
CA GLU A 619 20.07 -29.21 5.52
C GLU A 619 19.79 -28.60 4.13
N TRP A 620 20.67 -27.72 3.67
CA TRP A 620 20.56 -27.09 2.37
C TRP A 620 21.94 -26.88 1.76
N LYS A 621 22.11 -27.32 0.52
CA LYS A 621 23.40 -27.26 -0.20
C LYS A 621 24.57 -27.79 0.63
N GLY A 622 24.34 -28.87 1.40
CA GLY A 622 25.34 -29.54 2.20
C GLY A 622 25.70 -28.85 3.52
N ASN A 623 25.01 -27.79 3.88
CA ASN A 623 25.17 -27.11 5.17
C ASN A 623 23.95 -27.33 6.07
N LYS A 624 24.17 -27.40 7.36
CA LYS A 624 23.13 -27.56 8.36
C LYS A 624 22.80 -26.25 9.04
N TYR A 625 21.51 -25.96 9.08
CA TYR A 625 20.93 -24.74 9.62
C TYR A 625 19.93 -25.03 10.71
N ALA A 626 19.83 -24.11 11.67
CA ALA A 626 18.73 -24.03 12.60
C ALA A 626 18.15 -22.63 12.60
N ALA A 627 16.86 -22.52 12.87
CA ALA A 627 16.20 -21.23 13.02
C ALA A 627 15.27 -21.24 14.22
N TYR A 628 15.14 -20.10 14.87
CA TYR A 628 14.19 -19.90 15.96
C TYR A 628 13.64 -18.47 15.94
N THR A 629 12.50 -18.29 16.60
CA THR A 629 11.93 -16.96 16.83
C THR A 629 12.25 -16.49 18.24
N MET A 630 12.48 -15.21 18.39
CA MET A 630 12.87 -14.56 19.62
C MET A 630 11.93 -13.39 19.90
N GLY A 631 11.19 -13.38 21.02
CA GLY A 631 10.34 -12.28 21.44
C GLY A 631 10.88 -11.61 22.72
N CYS A 632 10.63 -10.32 22.89
CA CYS A 632 10.99 -9.59 24.10
C CYS A 632 9.79 -9.35 25.01
N LEU A 633 9.95 -9.62 26.31
CA LEU A 633 8.88 -9.50 27.29
C LEU A 633 8.51 -8.05 27.64
N PHE A 634 9.47 -7.15 27.60
CA PHE A 634 9.35 -5.79 28.14
C PHE A 634 9.56 -4.66 27.12
N ALA A 635 10.01 -4.98 25.93
CA ALA A 635 10.15 -3.99 24.88
C ALA A 635 9.03 -4.18 23.85
N TYR A 636 8.56 -3.09 23.32
CA TYR A 636 7.66 -3.06 22.18
C TYR A 636 8.39 -3.43 20.87
N ASP A 637 9.58 -4.02 21.01
CA ASP A 637 10.41 -4.44 19.89
C ASP A 637 9.86 -5.72 19.30
N ALA A 638 9.82 -5.75 17.97
CA ALA A 638 9.39 -6.90 17.20
C ALA A 638 10.23 -8.12 17.51
N ALA A 639 9.63 -9.30 17.42
CA ALA A 639 10.37 -10.52 17.52
C ALA A 639 11.32 -10.68 16.35
N ASP A 640 12.47 -11.20 16.67
CA ASP A 640 13.47 -11.52 15.69
C ASP A 640 13.30 -12.98 15.22
N ALA A 641 13.48 -13.20 13.93
CA ALA A 641 13.71 -14.54 13.39
C ALA A 641 15.23 -14.71 13.18
N VAL A 642 15.79 -15.72 13.82
CA VAL A 642 17.24 -15.94 13.85
C VAL A 642 17.59 -17.20 13.07
N LEU A 643 18.58 -17.10 12.17
CA LEU A 643 19.16 -18.21 11.44
C LEU A 643 20.57 -18.50 11.95
N LEU A 644 20.83 -19.76 12.20
CA LEU A 644 22.12 -20.25 12.70
C LEU A 644 22.78 -21.22 11.71
N ASP A 645 24.10 -21.15 11.61
CA ASP A 645 24.93 -22.25 11.13
C ASP A 645 25.11 -23.25 12.28
N VAL A 646 24.70 -24.48 12.04
CA VAL A 646 24.83 -25.59 12.96
C VAL A 646 25.63 -26.78 12.36
N ASN A 647 26.50 -26.50 11.37
CA ASN A 647 27.44 -27.51 10.87
C ASN A 647 28.29 -28.10 11.99
N ASN A 648 28.62 -27.29 12.99
CA ASN A 648 29.10 -27.77 14.30
C ASN A 648 28.01 -27.47 15.35
N PRO A 649 27.13 -28.42 15.66
CA PRO A 649 25.99 -28.17 16.54
C PRO A 649 26.38 -27.72 17.97
N ALA A 650 27.55 -28.16 18.45
CA ALA A 650 28.05 -27.77 19.77
C ALA A 650 28.70 -26.37 19.80
N ALA A 651 28.85 -25.74 18.66
CA ALA A 651 29.40 -24.38 18.51
C ALA A 651 28.73 -23.66 17.37
N ALA A 652 27.41 -23.52 17.48
CA ALA A 652 26.55 -22.81 16.49
C ALA A 652 26.96 -21.37 16.37
N LYS A 653 26.72 -20.80 15.20
CA LYS A 653 26.98 -19.38 14.89
C LYS A 653 25.74 -18.72 14.32
N GLN A 654 25.42 -17.54 14.84
CA GLN A 654 24.42 -16.71 14.23
C GLN A 654 24.89 -16.24 12.85
N LEU A 655 24.09 -16.51 11.83
CA LEU A 655 24.31 -16.06 10.47
C LEU A 655 23.52 -14.81 10.17
N TYR A 656 22.25 -14.84 10.51
CA TYR A 656 21.31 -13.79 10.18
C TYR A 656 20.33 -13.60 11.34
N LYS A 657 20.02 -12.37 11.60
CA LYS A 657 18.97 -11.97 12.52
C LYS A 657 18.09 -10.96 11.77
N HIS A 658 16.88 -11.36 11.53
CA HIS A 658 15.89 -10.38 11.07
C HIS A 658 15.38 -9.64 12.29
N ALA A 659 15.90 -8.45 12.48
CA ALA A 659 15.44 -7.56 13.52
C ALA A 659 14.19 -6.81 13.00
N GLY A 660 13.11 -6.91 13.73
CA GLY A 660 12.06 -5.91 13.59
C GLY A 660 12.56 -4.61 14.19
N ASP A 661 13.09 -3.70 13.40
CA ASP A 661 13.31 -2.34 13.86
C ASP A 661 11.94 -1.63 14.00
N GLY A 662 11.85 -0.67 14.93
CA GLY A 662 10.58 -0.12 15.41
C GLY A 662 9.61 0.39 14.34
N ASP A 663 10.11 0.79 13.17
CA ASP A 663 9.29 1.21 12.02
C ASP A 663 9.05 0.07 11.02
N ALA A 664 9.93 -0.90 10.94
CA ALA A 664 9.79 -2.10 10.12
C ALA A 664 9.00 -3.23 10.80
N ALA A 665 8.64 -3.11 12.07
CA ALA A 665 7.72 -4.01 12.77
C ALA A 665 6.41 -4.22 11.99
N TRP A 666 5.99 -3.25 11.24
CA TRP A 666 4.85 -3.32 10.34
C TRP A 666 5.08 -4.21 9.11
N ASP A 667 6.29 -4.23 8.59
CA ASP A 667 6.63 -5.03 7.42
C ASP A 667 6.63 -6.53 7.70
N TRP A 668 6.77 -6.88 8.98
CA TRP A 668 6.74 -8.24 9.47
C TRP A 668 5.44 -8.58 10.18
N GLY A 669 4.49 -7.65 10.17
CA GLY A 669 3.21 -7.80 10.83
C GLY A 669 3.36 -7.87 12.33
N ALA A 670 3.51 -6.72 12.97
CA ALA A 670 3.50 -6.50 14.40
C ALA A 670 4.30 -7.50 15.24
N GLY A 671 5.21 -7.01 15.98
CA GLY A 671 6.10 -7.78 16.81
C GLY A 671 5.43 -8.94 17.55
N LEU A 672 6.13 -10.02 17.66
CA LEU A 672 5.80 -11.15 18.52
C LEU A 672 5.74 -10.65 19.97
N ASN A 673 4.77 -9.80 20.28
CA ASN A 673 4.63 -9.23 21.61
C ASN A 673 3.81 -10.17 22.48
N ASN A 674 4.44 -10.66 23.53
CA ASN A 674 3.79 -11.50 24.49
C ASN A 674 3.34 -10.72 25.69
N SER A 675 2.04 -10.66 25.91
CA SER A 675 1.55 -10.21 27.20
C SER A 675 1.68 -11.33 28.24
N TRP A 676 2.06 -10.97 29.43
CA TRP A 676 2.19 -11.84 30.60
C TRP A 676 0.93 -12.69 30.91
N THR A 677 -0.19 -12.32 30.36
CA THR A 677 -1.48 -12.83 30.78
C THR A 677 -1.95 -14.07 30.03
N ASP A 678 -1.37 -14.36 28.86
CA ASP A 678 -1.96 -15.35 27.98
C ASP A 678 -1.05 -16.52 27.58
N GLY A 679 -0.01 -16.77 28.28
CA GLY A 679 0.80 -18.01 28.42
C GLY A 679 0.90 -19.03 27.27
N GLY A 680 0.49 -18.73 26.06
CA GLY A 680 0.44 -19.67 24.95
C GLY A 680 1.58 -19.53 23.96
N PRO A 681 2.17 -20.63 23.48
CA PRO A 681 3.15 -20.62 22.40
C PRO A 681 2.44 -20.44 21.06
N TYR A 682 2.21 -19.19 20.66
CA TYR A 682 1.48 -18.85 19.45
C TYR A 682 2.36 -18.64 18.21
N SER A 683 3.68 -18.74 18.37
CA SER A 683 4.64 -18.53 17.28
C SER A 683 5.21 -19.84 16.79
N ASP A 684 5.61 -19.86 15.53
CA ASP A 684 6.38 -20.96 14.95
C ASP A 684 7.32 -20.47 13.86
N ILE A 685 8.36 -21.23 13.59
CA ILE A 685 9.32 -21.00 12.52
C ILE A 685 9.63 -22.30 11.79
N LEU A 686 9.80 -22.21 10.48
CA LEU A 686 10.08 -23.33 9.61
C LEU A 686 11.18 -22.96 8.61
N LEU A 687 12.18 -23.82 8.50
CA LEU A 687 13.14 -23.82 7.41
C LEU A 687 12.66 -24.80 6.33
N MET A 688 12.51 -24.30 5.12
CA MET A 688 12.09 -25.09 3.95
C MET A 688 13.19 -25.03 2.89
N PRO A 689 14.02 -26.07 2.75
CA PRO A 689 14.95 -26.16 1.64
C PRO A 689 14.24 -26.27 0.30
N THR A 690 14.65 -25.44 -0.66
CA THR A 690 14.29 -25.53 -2.07
C THR A 690 15.57 -25.65 -2.92
N GLU A 691 15.43 -25.87 -4.22
CA GLU A 691 16.59 -25.90 -5.11
C GLU A 691 17.32 -24.55 -5.15
N GLU A 692 16.57 -23.45 -5.13
CA GLU A 692 17.09 -22.09 -5.32
C GLU A 692 17.47 -21.42 -4.00
N ALA A 693 16.69 -21.61 -2.94
CA ALA A 693 16.84 -20.91 -1.68
C ALA A 693 16.47 -21.79 -0.47
N LEU A 694 16.99 -21.43 0.69
CA LEU A 694 16.46 -21.88 1.97
C LEU A 694 15.38 -20.88 2.41
N LEU A 695 14.12 -21.28 2.39
CA LEU A 695 13.04 -20.42 2.85
C LEU A 695 12.94 -20.49 4.38
N MET A 696 12.93 -19.34 5.03
CA MET A 696 12.64 -19.18 6.43
C MET A 696 11.25 -18.57 6.58
N VAL A 697 10.28 -19.38 6.97
CA VAL A 697 8.90 -18.96 7.20
C VAL A 697 8.68 -18.90 8.70
N TYR A 698 8.09 -17.82 9.17
CA TYR A 698 7.71 -17.73 10.58
C TYR A 698 6.34 -17.06 10.72
N VAL A 699 5.69 -17.35 11.83
CA VAL A 699 4.35 -16.88 12.14
C VAL A 699 4.23 -16.45 13.59
N ASP A 700 3.60 -15.31 13.80
CA ASP A 700 3.05 -14.90 15.08
C ASP A 700 1.55 -15.15 15.09
N GLY A 701 1.15 -16.22 15.75
CA GLY A 701 -0.25 -16.62 15.81
C GLY A 701 -1.13 -15.65 16.57
N LYS A 702 -0.60 -14.98 17.59
CA LYS A 702 -1.35 -14.05 18.43
C LYS A 702 -1.70 -12.75 17.72
N TYR A 703 -0.71 -12.16 17.06
CA TYR A 703 -0.92 -10.93 16.28
C TYR A 703 -1.39 -11.22 14.86
N GLY A 704 -1.35 -12.48 14.47
CA GLY A 704 -1.84 -12.93 13.19
C GLY A 704 -0.98 -12.47 12.02
N ALA A 705 0.33 -12.44 12.21
CA ALA A 705 1.30 -12.05 11.20
C ALA A 705 2.18 -13.24 10.80
N MET A 706 2.46 -13.36 9.52
CA MET A 706 3.32 -14.39 8.95
C MET A 706 4.17 -13.82 7.82
N ALA A 707 5.42 -14.26 7.71
CA ALA A 707 6.30 -13.84 6.64
C ALA A 707 7.21 -14.97 6.16
N CYS A 708 7.69 -14.83 4.94
CA CYS A 708 8.66 -15.71 4.31
C CYS A 708 9.86 -14.92 3.83
N VAL A 709 11.05 -15.38 4.21
CA VAL A 709 12.34 -14.86 3.77
C VAL A 709 13.08 -15.95 3.02
N ALA A 710 13.52 -15.64 1.81
CA ALA A 710 14.40 -16.50 1.03
C ALA A 710 15.87 -16.20 1.40
N ILE A 711 16.60 -17.21 1.79
CA ILE A 711 18.04 -17.20 2.07
C ILE A 711 18.75 -17.79 0.86
N GLN A 712 19.71 -17.05 0.30
CA GLN A 712 20.49 -17.46 -0.88
C GLN A 712 21.94 -17.76 -0.56
#